data_4b012d4b1f2d4b90bcf6ec8811cc5b6d
#
_entry.id   4b012d4b1f2d4b90bcf6ec8811cc5b6d
#
_cell.length_a   1.000
_cell.length_b   1.000
_cell.length_c   1.000
_cell.angle_alpha   90.00
_cell.angle_beta   90.00
_cell.angle_gamma   90.00
#
_symmetry.space_group_name_H-M   'P 1'
#
loop_
_entity.id
_entity.type
_entity.pdbx_description
1 polymer ?
#
loop_
_entity_poly.entity_id
_entity_poly.type
_entity_poly.pdbx_seq_one_letter_code
_entity_poly.pdbx_strand_id
1 'polypeptide(L)'
;MRNNRRNLGILAHVDAGKTTLTERILFATGRIHAIGHVDHGNATMDFGAQEQKRGITISAAATSVEHTTPDGEAHRFTIVDTPGHVDFGIEVERSLRVLDGAVIVLDASQGVEPQTETVWRQADRHGVARIAFANKLDKVGASLEATVTSMRERLGAVPLVLTYPLPGLTGVVDLVTRRLEGSAVVEHDPAVELARAALVEATAALDDELLSRAIEAGIAAVTASELWAALGRVTRARTATAVLAGSAHARIGVAHLLDAIAYLLPSPEEVAGARTTSGLSLACDPKGPLAALVFKLVHDPQKGVLAFVRVFSGTLETGAKVTIGTGGSRLRVGRLVRMHADEVTSIEAMEAGEIGAVLGARTLRTGDTLAFADQPLALESIVVPKPVMAVSLTPKTRSDLDQLERGLAKLVADDPTLLTSVDPESGAALLHGMGELHLEVAVETLRADHGVEVVVGEPEVAWRETLIGRATVDHKLAHQNGGVGQWARVVIAVEPADRGEGVTFSDETRGGPIPKEWVKAVEEGVRTATSRGIRGHPLIDVRVRLLDGATHTKDSSAMAFAVAGEGALSRAAEEAGVMLLEPMAAARITVPEAQVGSVVGDVQSRRGRVLSLETKGAVALVAAELPLASTFGWVTRLRSLTQGRGSAHVEPAGYASTGRRLA
;
A
#
# COMPACT_ATOMS: atom_id res chain seq x y z
N MET A 1 -10.28 24.67 -17.99
CA MET A 1 -9.79 23.29 -18.30
C MET A 1 -9.08 22.58 -17.13
N ARG A 2 -8.50 23.27 -16.15
CA ARG A 2 -7.76 22.62 -15.03
C ARG A 2 -8.68 21.91 -14.03
N ASN A 3 -9.83 22.47 -13.68
CA ASN A 3 -10.80 21.87 -12.76
C ASN A 3 -11.44 20.55 -13.24
N ASN A 4 -11.25 20.20 -14.52
CA ASN A 4 -11.87 19.02 -15.13
C ASN A 4 -10.92 17.80 -15.16
N ARG A 5 -9.80 17.83 -14.43
CA ARG A 5 -8.92 16.68 -14.26
C ARG A 5 -9.29 15.91 -12.99
N ARG A 6 -9.21 14.57 -13.05
CA ARG A 6 -9.34 13.68 -11.90
C ARG A 6 -8.24 12.62 -11.96
N ASN A 7 -7.41 12.55 -10.94
CA ASN A 7 -6.46 11.45 -10.78
C ASN A 7 -7.05 10.49 -9.74
N LEU A 8 -7.47 9.34 -10.19
CA LEU A 8 -8.19 8.40 -9.32
C LEU A 8 -7.59 7.00 -9.38
N GLY A 9 -7.70 6.29 -8.27
CA GLY A 9 -7.40 4.88 -8.17
C GLY A 9 -8.66 4.03 -8.14
N ILE A 10 -8.59 2.85 -8.76
CA ILE A 10 -9.62 1.83 -8.59
C ILE A 10 -9.07 0.81 -7.59
N LEU A 11 -9.70 0.76 -6.43
CA LEU A 11 -9.28 0.00 -5.26
C LEU A 11 -10.32 -1.07 -4.96
N ALA A 12 -9.89 -2.29 -4.73
CA ALA A 12 -10.82 -3.39 -4.52
C ALA A 12 -10.16 -4.53 -3.74
N HIS A 13 -10.98 -5.35 -3.08
CA HIS A 13 -10.57 -6.70 -2.71
C HIS A 13 -10.32 -7.57 -3.95
N VAL A 14 -9.50 -8.62 -3.80
CA VAL A 14 -9.31 -9.64 -4.83
C VAL A 14 -10.67 -10.18 -5.28
N ASP A 15 -10.84 -10.35 -6.58
CA ASP A 15 -12.08 -10.84 -7.19
C ASP A 15 -13.33 -9.96 -7.02
N ALA A 16 -13.24 -8.75 -6.45
CA ALA A 16 -14.40 -7.83 -6.39
C ALA A 16 -14.81 -7.28 -7.78
N GLY A 17 -14.00 -7.53 -8.81
CA GLY A 17 -14.26 -7.13 -10.19
C GLY A 17 -13.61 -5.80 -10.59
N LYS A 18 -12.49 -5.45 -9.96
CA LYS A 18 -11.68 -4.25 -10.26
C LYS A 18 -11.32 -4.16 -11.75
N THR A 19 -10.58 -5.13 -12.28
CA THR A 19 -10.12 -5.15 -13.68
C THR A 19 -11.31 -5.17 -14.66
N THR A 20 -12.37 -5.91 -14.33
CA THR A 20 -13.60 -5.89 -15.14
C THR A 20 -14.22 -4.50 -15.18
N LEU A 21 -14.27 -3.77 -14.04
CA LEU A 21 -14.80 -2.41 -14.00
C LEU A 21 -13.90 -1.46 -14.81
N THR A 22 -12.59 -1.56 -14.67
CA THR A 22 -11.63 -0.76 -15.44
C THR A 22 -11.83 -0.96 -16.95
N GLU A 23 -11.92 -2.20 -17.41
CA GLU A 23 -12.21 -2.53 -18.83
C GLU A 23 -13.54 -1.91 -19.32
N ARG A 24 -14.58 -1.91 -18.46
CA ARG A 24 -15.88 -1.28 -18.79
C ARG A 24 -15.78 0.23 -18.88
N ILE A 25 -15.02 0.86 -18.00
CA ILE A 25 -14.74 2.30 -18.07
C ILE A 25 -14.00 2.64 -19.38
N LEU A 26 -12.96 1.89 -19.71
CA LEU A 26 -12.20 2.10 -20.97
C LEU A 26 -13.09 1.93 -22.21
N PHE A 27 -13.98 0.94 -22.21
CA PHE A 27 -14.93 0.72 -23.30
C PHE A 27 -15.98 1.84 -23.37
N ALA A 28 -16.58 2.22 -22.24
CA ALA A 28 -17.61 3.26 -22.18
C ALA A 28 -17.11 4.64 -22.62
N THR A 29 -15.81 4.91 -22.38
CA THR A 29 -15.14 6.14 -22.81
C THR A 29 -14.57 6.06 -24.24
N GLY A 30 -14.80 4.96 -24.97
CA GLY A 30 -14.33 4.77 -26.33
C GLY A 30 -12.81 4.57 -26.45
N ARG A 31 -12.14 4.34 -25.32
CA ARG A 31 -10.67 4.14 -25.32
C ARG A 31 -10.26 2.80 -25.90
N ILE A 32 -11.08 1.76 -25.71
CA ILE A 32 -10.93 0.44 -26.30
C ILE A 32 -12.17 0.09 -27.12
N HIS A 33 -11.98 -0.66 -28.19
CA HIS A 33 -13.06 -1.09 -29.09
C HIS A 33 -13.58 -2.49 -28.79
N ALA A 34 -12.80 -3.29 -28.06
CA ALA A 34 -13.16 -4.63 -27.59
C ALA A 34 -12.79 -4.75 -26.12
N ILE A 35 -13.63 -5.45 -25.35
CA ILE A 35 -13.45 -5.62 -23.92
C ILE A 35 -12.56 -6.84 -23.68
N GLY A 36 -11.47 -6.65 -22.94
CA GLY A 36 -10.64 -7.74 -22.43
C GLY A 36 -11.33 -8.51 -21.30
N HIS A 37 -10.94 -9.75 -21.13
CA HIS A 37 -11.38 -10.62 -20.04
C HIS A 37 -10.18 -11.09 -19.22
N VAL A 38 -10.27 -10.96 -17.90
CA VAL A 38 -9.22 -11.38 -16.97
C VAL A 38 -8.91 -12.86 -17.14
N ASP A 39 -9.96 -13.70 -17.23
CA ASP A 39 -9.83 -15.17 -17.39
C ASP A 39 -9.14 -15.60 -18.69
N HIS A 40 -9.09 -14.73 -19.67
CA HIS A 40 -8.42 -14.98 -20.97
C HIS A 40 -7.05 -14.29 -21.06
N GLY A 41 -6.61 -13.57 -20.03
CA GLY A 41 -5.33 -12.88 -19.98
C GLY A 41 -5.15 -11.77 -21.02
N ASN A 42 -6.25 -11.16 -21.48
CA ASN A 42 -6.24 -10.11 -22.51
C ASN A 42 -6.83 -8.78 -21.99
N ALA A 43 -6.86 -8.57 -20.69
CA ALA A 43 -7.27 -7.30 -20.09
C ALA A 43 -6.23 -6.21 -20.41
N THR A 44 -6.71 -5.03 -20.79
CA THR A 44 -5.88 -3.91 -21.29
C THR A 44 -4.90 -3.37 -20.25
N MET A 45 -5.28 -3.39 -18.98
CA MET A 45 -4.45 -2.85 -17.87
C MET A 45 -3.50 -3.90 -17.30
N ASP A 46 -3.79 -5.19 -17.43
CA ASP A 46 -2.94 -6.30 -17.00
C ASP A 46 -2.06 -6.78 -18.17
N PHE A 47 -1.15 -5.93 -18.65
CA PHE A 47 -0.31 -6.23 -19.82
C PHE A 47 0.97 -6.98 -19.48
N GLY A 48 1.33 -7.10 -18.21
CA GLY A 48 2.47 -7.88 -17.75
C GLY A 48 2.26 -9.39 -17.97
N ALA A 49 3.27 -10.09 -18.50
CA ALA A 49 3.17 -11.53 -18.75
C ALA A 49 2.78 -12.34 -17.48
N GLN A 50 3.22 -11.89 -16.30
CA GLN A 50 2.88 -12.50 -15.03
C GLN A 50 1.42 -12.23 -14.62
N GLU A 51 0.91 -11.02 -14.90
CA GLU A 51 -0.48 -10.63 -14.65
C GLU A 51 -1.42 -11.45 -15.51
N GLN A 52 -1.13 -11.54 -16.82
CA GLN A 52 -1.91 -12.33 -17.75
C GLN A 52 -1.94 -13.83 -17.42
N LYS A 53 -0.77 -14.39 -17.04
CA LYS A 53 -0.66 -15.80 -16.65
C LYS A 53 -1.45 -16.14 -15.39
N ARG A 54 -1.50 -15.21 -14.43
CA ARG A 54 -2.09 -15.41 -13.10
C ARG A 54 -3.52 -14.86 -12.97
N GLY A 55 -3.95 -14.02 -13.90
CA GLY A 55 -5.25 -13.35 -13.87
C GLY A 55 -5.39 -12.36 -12.71
N ILE A 56 -4.30 -11.74 -12.27
CA ILE A 56 -4.28 -10.75 -11.18
C ILE A 56 -3.43 -9.54 -11.56
N THR A 57 -3.84 -8.37 -11.13
CA THR A 57 -3.01 -7.15 -11.23
C THR A 57 -1.89 -7.21 -10.20
N ILE A 58 -0.66 -7.12 -10.66
CA ILE A 58 0.56 -7.13 -9.83
C ILE A 58 1.11 -5.72 -9.69
N SER A 59 1.14 -5.00 -10.80
CA SER A 59 1.80 -3.71 -10.93
C SER A 59 0.78 -2.62 -11.26
N ALA A 60 0.81 -1.49 -10.56
CA ALA A 60 -0.09 -0.38 -10.87
C ALA A 60 0.16 0.13 -12.30
N ALA A 61 -0.89 0.21 -13.10
CA ALA A 61 -0.88 0.75 -14.46
C ALA A 61 -1.67 2.06 -14.51
N ALA A 62 -1.25 3.00 -15.35
CA ALA A 62 -1.93 4.28 -15.50
C ALA A 62 -2.47 4.44 -16.92
N THR A 63 -3.70 4.91 -17.04
CA THR A 63 -4.31 5.26 -18.32
C THR A 63 -5.12 6.54 -18.19
N SER A 64 -5.28 7.25 -19.31
CA SER A 64 -6.09 8.46 -19.35
C SER A 64 -7.30 8.27 -20.28
N VAL A 65 -8.46 8.67 -19.80
CA VAL A 65 -9.72 8.64 -20.53
C VAL A 65 -10.40 10.01 -20.48
N GLU A 66 -11.28 10.26 -21.42
CA GLU A 66 -12.10 11.46 -21.46
C GLU A 66 -13.57 11.08 -21.28
N HIS A 67 -14.30 11.84 -20.50
CA HIS A 67 -15.71 11.67 -20.25
C HIS A 67 -16.42 13.02 -20.35
N THR A 68 -17.56 13.04 -21.02
CA THR A 68 -18.41 14.24 -21.10
C THR A 68 -19.64 14.01 -20.24
N THR A 69 -19.82 14.85 -19.26
CA THR A 69 -20.97 14.80 -18.34
C THR A 69 -22.26 15.23 -19.04
N PRO A 70 -23.45 14.90 -18.50
CA PRO A 70 -24.72 15.25 -19.10
C PRO A 70 -24.99 16.74 -19.32
N ASP A 71 -24.28 17.62 -18.61
CA ASP A 71 -24.29 19.09 -18.81
C ASP A 71 -23.33 19.58 -19.91
N GLY A 72 -22.61 18.67 -20.56
CA GLY A 72 -21.72 18.95 -21.68
C GLY A 72 -20.29 19.31 -21.31
N GLU A 73 -19.92 19.22 -20.02
CA GLU A 73 -18.55 19.46 -19.60
C GLU A 73 -17.65 18.23 -19.86
N ALA A 74 -16.50 18.49 -20.49
CA ALA A 74 -15.52 17.45 -20.77
C ALA A 74 -14.51 17.33 -19.61
N HIS A 75 -14.36 16.12 -19.07
CA HIS A 75 -13.44 15.77 -18.00
C HIS A 75 -12.38 14.80 -18.50
N ARG A 76 -11.16 14.94 -17.95
CA ARG A 76 -10.08 13.99 -18.17
C ARG A 76 -9.79 13.23 -16.88
N PHE A 77 -9.91 11.92 -16.93
CA PHE A 77 -9.58 11.04 -15.82
C PHE A 77 -8.25 10.35 -16.09
N THR A 78 -7.33 10.44 -15.13
CA THR A 78 -6.15 9.57 -15.07
C THR A 78 -6.47 8.48 -14.07
N ILE A 79 -6.66 7.28 -14.57
CA ILE A 79 -6.99 6.09 -13.76
C ILE A 79 -5.70 5.34 -13.49
N VAL A 80 -5.41 5.13 -12.21
CA VAL A 80 -4.33 4.26 -11.76
C VAL A 80 -4.97 2.98 -11.24
N ASP A 81 -4.79 1.89 -11.99
CA ASP A 81 -5.22 0.58 -11.57
C ASP A 81 -4.24 0.01 -10.55
N THR A 82 -4.73 -0.45 -9.41
CA THR A 82 -3.88 -0.88 -8.29
C THR A 82 -4.02 -2.37 -8.05
N PRO A 83 -2.97 -3.07 -7.58
CA PRO A 83 -3.08 -4.47 -7.20
C PRO A 83 -4.14 -4.68 -6.12
N GLY A 84 -4.84 -5.81 -6.25
CA GLY A 84 -5.79 -6.25 -5.24
C GLY A 84 -5.19 -7.22 -4.21
N HIS A 85 -3.94 -7.65 -4.33
CA HIS A 85 -3.34 -8.64 -3.45
C HIS A 85 -2.48 -7.99 -2.36
N VAL A 86 -2.50 -8.55 -1.15
CA VAL A 86 -1.81 -7.97 0.04
C VAL A 86 -0.31 -7.88 -0.13
N ASP A 87 0.29 -8.87 -0.81
CA ASP A 87 1.73 -8.92 -1.04
C ASP A 87 2.23 -7.72 -1.84
N PHE A 88 1.32 -7.07 -2.58
CA PHE A 88 1.57 -5.86 -3.36
C PHE A 88 1.00 -4.58 -2.71
N GLY A 89 0.79 -4.60 -1.39
CA GLY A 89 0.25 -3.47 -0.64
C GLY A 89 1.04 -2.17 -0.78
N ILE A 90 2.33 -2.25 -1.09
CA ILE A 90 3.18 -1.07 -1.35
C ILE A 90 2.79 -0.37 -2.66
N GLU A 91 2.35 -1.11 -3.68
CA GLU A 91 1.86 -0.52 -4.93
C GLU A 91 0.59 0.30 -4.69
N VAL A 92 -0.27 -0.17 -3.78
CA VAL A 92 -1.45 0.58 -3.33
C VAL A 92 -1.04 1.85 -2.57
N GLU A 93 -0.07 1.75 -1.66
CA GLU A 93 0.44 2.88 -0.87
C GLU A 93 1.08 3.96 -1.76
N ARG A 94 1.90 3.54 -2.75
CA ARG A 94 2.51 4.42 -3.74
C ARG A 94 1.46 5.12 -4.59
N SER A 95 0.45 4.38 -5.03
CA SER A 95 -0.65 4.91 -5.83
C SER A 95 -1.45 5.93 -5.03
N LEU A 96 -1.85 5.60 -3.80
CA LEU A 96 -2.60 6.52 -2.93
C LEU A 96 -1.87 7.85 -2.67
N ARG A 97 -0.54 7.83 -2.65
CA ARG A 97 0.27 9.06 -2.49
C ARG A 97 0.12 10.04 -3.65
N VAL A 98 -0.24 9.56 -4.82
CA VAL A 98 -0.32 10.36 -6.06
C VAL A 98 -1.75 10.50 -6.59
N LEU A 99 -2.75 9.98 -5.86
CA LEU A 99 -4.15 10.07 -6.22
C LEU A 99 -4.84 11.24 -5.50
N ASP A 100 -5.83 11.82 -6.15
CA ASP A 100 -6.70 12.84 -5.59
C ASP A 100 -8.03 12.23 -5.12
N GLY A 101 -8.45 11.14 -5.75
CA GLY A 101 -9.67 10.43 -5.41
C GLY A 101 -9.55 8.92 -5.64
N ALA A 102 -10.55 8.17 -5.18
CA ALA A 102 -10.61 6.72 -5.37
C ALA A 102 -12.03 6.21 -5.58
N VAL A 103 -12.13 5.12 -6.36
CA VAL A 103 -13.33 4.30 -6.49
C VAL A 103 -13.07 2.99 -5.74
N ILE A 104 -13.84 2.74 -4.68
CA ILE A 104 -13.79 1.49 -3.93
C ILE A 104 -14.80 0.52 -4.51
N VAL A 105 -14.34 -0.58 -5.08
CA VAL A 105 -15.21 -1.61 -5.65
C VAL A 105 -15.51 -2.67 -4.60
N LEU A 106 -16.78 -2.89 -4.32
CA LEU A 106 -17.28 -3.85 -3.35
C LEU A 106 -18.03 -4.97 -4.07
N ASP A 107 -17.78 -6.22 -3.71
CA ASP A 107 -18.63 -7.34 -4.15
C ASP A 107 -19.93 -7.32 -3.35
N ALA A 108 -21.05 -7.00 -3.98
CA ALA A 108 -22.35 -6.87 -3.31
C ALA A 108 -22.87 -8.21 -2.73
N SER A 109 -22.27 -9.34 -3.09
CA SER A 109 -22.57 -10.64 -2.48
C SER A 109 -21.80 -10.90 -1.17
N GLN A 110 -20.70 -10.16 -0.94
CA GLN A 110 -19.81 -10.31 0.23
C GLN A 110 -19.83 -9.08 1.16
N GLY A 111 -20.12 -7.90 0.62
CA GLY A 111 -20.03 -6.64 1.33
C GLY A 111 -18.58 -6.19 1.55
N VAL A 112 -18.33 -5.58 2.71
CA VAL A 112 -16.97 -5.16 3.08
C VAL A 112 -16.13 -6.35 3.49
N GLU A 113 -15.03 -6.55 2.81
CA GLU A 113 -14.05 -7.60 3.07
C GLU A 113 -12.80 -7.04 3.78
N PRO A 114 -11.97 -7.88 4.39
CA PRO A 114 -10.83 -7.44 5.20
C PRO A 114 -9.85 -6.53 4.47
N GLN A 115 -9.58 -6.83 3.21
CA GLN A 115 -8.67 -6.03 2.41
C GLN A 115 -9.28 -4.66 2.09
N THR A 116 -10.60 -4.59 1.92
CA THR A 116 -11.34 -3.32 1.81
C THR A 116 -11.09 -2.44 3.02
N GLU A 117 -11.11 -3.01 4.24
CA GLU A 117 -10.82 -2.26 5.47
C GLU A 117 -9.38 -1.72 5.49
N THR A 118 -8.42 -2.53 5.01
CA THR A 118 -7.02 -2.13 4.95
C THR A 118 -6.81 -0.98 3.98
N VAL A 119 -7.32 -1.12 2.76
CA VAL A 119 -7.23 -0.08 1.71
C VAL A 119 -7.99 1.18 2.12
N TRP A 120 -9.13 1.03 2.80
CA TRP A 120 -9.90 2.14 3.34
C TRP A 120 -9.10 2.97 4.33
N ARG A 121 -8.45 2.30 5.32
CA ARG A 121 -7.55 2.96 6.29
C ARG A 121 -6.34 3.61 5.64
N GLN A 122 -5.79 3.00 4.59
CA GLN A 122 -4.71 3.61 3.80
C GLN A 122 -5.20 4.89 3.11
N ALA A 123 -6.37 4.88 2.48
CA ALA A 123 -6.97 6.06 1.86
C ALA A 123 -7.26 7.17 2.89
N ASP A 124 -7.67 6.82 4.12
CA ASP A 124 -7.83 7.78 5.23
C ASP A 124 -6.51 8.45 5.61
N ARG A 125 -5.43 7.68 5.75
CA ARG A 125 -4.10 8.21 6.07
C ARG A 125 -3.59 9.20 5.03
N HIS A 126 -3.86 8.93 3.75
CA HIS A 126 -3.46 9.81 2.65
C HIS A 126 -4.48 10.92 2.35
N GLY A 127 -5.59 10.96 3.08
CA GLY A 127 -6.61 11.99 2.87
C GLY A 127 -7.33 11.89 1.53
N VAL A 128 -7.37 10.72 0.91
CA VAL A 128 -7.97 10.51 -0.41
C VAL A 128 -9.49 10.44 -0.30
N ALA A 129 -10.18 11.32 -1.03
CA ALA A 129 -11.63 11.30 -1.16
C ALA A 129 -12.07 10.06 -1.96
N ARG A 130 -13.22 9.47 -1.62
CA ARG A 130 -13.63 8.20 -2.22
C ARG A 130 -15.12 8.10 -2.45
N ILE A 131 -15.47 7.36 -3.49
CA ILE A 131 -16.81 6.87 -3.78
C ILE A 131 -16.78 5.34 -3.82
N ALA A 132 -17.90 4.68 -3.59
CA ALA A 132 -17.99 3.23 -3.59
C ALA A 132 -18.89 2.74 -4.74
N PHE A 133 -18.51 1.63 -5.36
CA PHE A 133 -19.29 0.94 -6.38
C PHE A 133 -19.62 -0.47 -5.88
N ALA A 134 -20.89 -0.69 -5.52
CA ALA A 134 -21.43 -2.00 -5.15
C ALA A 134 -21.63 -2.82 -6.44
N ASN A 135 -20.62 -3.60 -6.77
CA ASN A 135 -20.51 -4.40 -7.98
C ASN A 135 -21.15 -5.79 -7.83
N LYS A 136 -21.36 -6.45 -8.95
CA LYS A 136 -21.87 -7.83 -9.02
C LYS A 136 -23.28 -8.01 -8.46
N LEU A 137 -24.13 -6.99 -8.55
CA LEU A 137 -25.53 -7.11 -8.16
C LEU A 137 -26.34 -8.12 -9.00
N ASP A 138 -25.78 -8.56 -10.14
CA ASP A 138 -26.30 -9.67 -10.96
C ASP A 138 -26.11 -11.05 -10.34
N LYS A 139 -25.28 -11.18 -9.29
CA LYS A 139 -25.08 -12.46 -8.61
C LYS A 139 -26.21 -12.81 -7.66
N VAL A 140 -26.48 -14.10 -7.55
CA VAL A 140 -27.42 -14.64 -6.56
C VAL A 140 -26.95 -14.30 -5.14
N GLY A 141 -27.83 -13.73 -4.32
CA GLY A 141 -27.52 -13.32 -2.96
C GLY A 141 -26.85 -11.95 -2.81
N ALA A 142 -26.58 -11.25 -3.91
CA ALA A 142 -26.07 -9.88 -3.84
C ALA A 142 -27.14 -8.90 -3.32
N SER A 143 -26.77 -7.99 -2.45
CA SER A 143 -27.65 -6.99 -1.85
C SER A 143 -26.92 -5.66 -1.65
N LEU A 144 -27.47 -4.59 -2.23
CA LEU A 144 -27.00 -3.24 -1.98
C LEU A 144 -27.19 -2.84 -0.52
N GLU A 145 -28.32 -3.16 0.08
CA GLU A 145 -28.63 -2.84 1.48
C GLU A 145 -27.65 -3.53 2.45
N ALA A 146 -27.37 -4.81 2.25
CA ALA A 146 -26.37 -5.54 3.05
C ALA A 146 -24.97 -4.94 2.88
N THR A 147 -24.60 -4.53 1.67
CA THR A 147 -23.32 -3.85 1.38
C THR A 147 -23.22 -2.52 2.14
N VAL A 148 -24.25 -1.69 2.06
CA VAL A 148 -24.34 -0.41 2.76
C VAL A 148 -24.27 -0.59 4.28
N THR A 149 -24.96 -1.59 4.81
CA THR A 149 -24.91 -1.93 6.24
C THR A 149 -23.50 -2.35 6.67
N SER A 150 -22.85 -3.22 5.88
CA SER A 150 -21.47 -3.63 6.17
C SER A 150 -20.47 -2.46 6.12
N MET A 151 -20.69 -1.45 5.26
CA MET A 151 -19.88 -0.23 5.24
C MET A 151 -20.04 0.57 6.54
N ARG A 152 -21.24 0.70 7.07
CA ARG A 152 -21.48 1.38 8.35
C ARG A 152 -20.80 0.65 9.51
N GLU A 153 -21.02 -0.66 9.59
CA GLU A 153 -20.56 -1.47 10.73
C GLU A 153 -19.04 -1.68 10.75
N ARG A 154 -18.43 -1.90 9.57
CA ARG A 154 -17.02 -2.32 9.49
C ARG A 154 -16.06 -1.20 9.15
N LEU A 155 -16.52 -0.17 8.41
CA LEU A 155 -15.69 0.96 8.02
C LEU A 155 -15.98 2.22 8.83
N GLY A 156 -17.08 2.25 9.60
CA GLY A 156 -17.57 3.48 10.23
C GLY A 156 -17.96 4.56 9.23
N ALA A 157 -18.23 4.16 7.99
CA ALA A 157 -18.58 5.09 6.91
C ALA A 157 -20.01 5.60 7.03
N VAL A 158 -20.26 6.78 6.46
CA VAL A 158 -21.61 7.31 6.23
C VAL A 158 -21.94 7.15 4.74
N PRO A 159 -22.55 6.03 4.32
CA PRO A 159 -22.86 5.77 2.93
C PRO A 159 -24.10 6.54 2.48
N LEU A 160 -23.98 7.27 1.36
CA LEU A 160 -25.07 7.94 0.66
C LEU A 160 -25.33 7.21 -0.66
N VAL A 161 -26.47 6.55 -0.77
CA VAL A 161 -26.83 5.74 -1.95
C VAL A 161 -27.31 6.67 -3.07
N LEU A 162 -26.58 6.69 -4.19
CA LEU A 162 -26.82 7.55 -5.34
C LEU A 162 -27.65 6.88 -6.44
N THR A 163 -27.67 5.55 -6.49
CA THR A 163 -28.38 4.84 -7.55
C THR A 163 -29.33 3.78 -6.99
N TYR A 164 -30.50 3.68 -7.59
CA TYR A 164 -31.55 2.73 -7.22
C TYR A 164 -31.60 1.58 -8.24
N PRO A 165 -31.29 0.33 -7.85
CA PRO A 165 -31.38 -0.82 -8.74
C PRO A 165 -32.84 -1.20 -8.99
N LEU A 166 -33.23 -1.32 -10.26
CA LEU A 166 -34.55 -1.79 -10.66
C LEU A 166 -34.69 -3.31 -10.42
N PRO A 167 -35.93 -3.80 -10.21
CA PRO A 167 -36.19 -5.23 -10.02
C PRO A 167 -35.56 -6.10 -11.09
N GLY A 168 -34.92 -7.22 -10.68
CA GLY A 168 -34.19 -8.09 -11.59
C GLY A 168 -32.93 -7.49 -12.20
N LEU A 169 -32.45 -6.37 -11.68
CA LEU A 169 -31.32 -5.61 -12.19
C LEU A 169 -31.44 -5.29 -13.69
N THR A 170 -32.63 -4.91 -14.14
CA THR A 170 -32.85 -4.48 -15.53
C THR A 170 -32.19 -3.15 -15.85
N GLY A 171 -31.68 -2.45 -14.84
CA GLY A 171 -30.95 -1.18 -14.90
C GLY A 171 -30.84 -0.56 -13.53
N VAL A 172 -30.18 0.59 -13.44
CA VAL A 172 -30.11 1.42 -12.24
C VAL A 172 -30.53 2.84 -12.56
N VAL A 173 -31.25 3.47 -11.65
CA VAL A 173 -31.71 4.86 -11.75
C VAL A 173 -30.80 5.73 -10.90
N ASP A 174 -30.25 6.79 -11.48
CA ASP A 174 -29.56 7.85 -10.75
C ASP A 174 -30.58 8.67 -9.95
N LEU A 175 -30.45 8.68 -8.64
CA LEU A 175 -31.35 9.37 -7.73
C LEU A 175 -31.18 10.91 -7.76
N VAL A 176 -30.08 11.43 -8.27
CA VAL A 176 -29.85 12.86 -8.40
C VAL A 176 -30.59 13.41 -9.60
N THR A 177 -30.42 12.78 -10.77
CA THR A 177 -31.00 13.23 -12.05
C THR A 177 -32.30 12.51 -12.43
N ARG A 178 -32.66 11.43 -11.73
CA ARG A 178 -33.78 10.52 -12.05
C ARG A 178 -33.68 9.87 -13.42
N ARG A 179 -32.45 9.67 -13.91
CA ARG A 179 -32.20 9.05 -15.22
C ARG A 179 -31.88 7.58 -15.08
N LEU A 180 -32.47 6.79 -15.94
CA LEU A 180 -32.01 5.43 -16.21
C LEU A 180 -30.80 5.48 -17.15
N GLU A 181 -29.90 4.50 -17.08
CA GLU A 181 -28.80 4.39 -18.03
C GLU A 181 -29.28 4.47 -19.49
N GLY A 182 -28.66 5.36 -20.28
CA GLY A 182 -28.90 5.48 -21.70
C GLY A 182 -29.93 6.53 -22.12
N SER A 183 -30.57 7.29 -21.21
CA SER A 183 -31.28 8.53 -21.53
C SER A 183 -32.75 8.74 -21.05
N ALA A 184 -33.45 7.70 -20.64
CA ALA A 184 -34.85 7.90 -20.20
C ALA A 184 -34.92 8.46 -18.76
N VAL A 185 -35.64 9.55 -18.58
CA VAL A 185 -36.02 10.02 -17.24
C VAL A 185 -37.14 9.10 -16.72
N VAL A 186 -36.92 8.51 -15.54
CA VAL A 186 -37.94 7.71 -14.85
C VAL A 186 -38.87 8.67 -14.12
N GLU A 187 -39.99 8.97 -14.74
CA GLU A 187 -41.00 9.82 -14.13
C GLU A 187 -41.95 8.98 -13.26
N HIS A 188 -42.16 9.43 -12.01
CA HIS A 188 -43.22 8.96 -11.10
C HIS A 188 -43.12 7.50 -10.60
N ASP A 189 -41.91 6.93 -10.43
CA ASP A 189 -41.76 5.71 -9.63
C ASP A 189 -41.71 6.07 -8.12
N PRO A 190 -42.74 5.69 -7.32
CA PRO A 190 -42.76 6.03 -5.90
C PRO A 190 -41.57 5.54 -5.10
N ALA A 191 -40.97 4.40 -5.47
CA ALA A 191 -39.80 3.84 -4.80
C ALA A 191 -38.53 4.67 -5.10
N VAL A 192 -38.39 5.14 -6.34
CA VAL A 192 -37.29 6.05 -6.74
C VAL A 192 -37.43 7.41 -6.03
N GLU A 193 -38.65 7.97 -5.97
CA GLU A 193 -38.89 9.25 -5.28
C GLU A 193 -38.62 9.14 -3.77
N LEU A 194 -39.02 8.04 -3.14
CA LEU A 194 -38.74 7.79 -1.73
C LEU A 194 -37.23 7.65 -1.47
N ALA A 195 -36.54 6.90 -2.31
CA ALA A 195 -35.08 6.73 -2.20
C ALA A 195 -34.35 8.06 -2.41
N ARG A 196 -34.80 8.89 -3.37
CA ARG A 196 -34.24 10.22 -3.60
C ARG A 196 -34.49 11.15 -2.40
N ALA A 197 -35.70 11.16 -1.84
CA ALA A 197 -36.00 11.96 -0.66
C ALA A 197 -35.07 11.59 0.51
N ALA A 198 -34.87 10.28 0.75
CA ALA A 198 -33.95 9.81 1.77
C ALA A 198 -32.48 10.23 1.49
N LEU A 199 -32.04 10.24 0.22
CA LEU A 199 -30.73 10.76 -0.16
C LEU A 199 -30.60 12.25 0.13
N VAL A 200 -31.59 13.06 -0.21
CA VAL A 200 -31.61 14.51 0.05
C VAL A 200 -31.54 14.77 1.56
N GLU A 201 -32.38 14.09 2.36
CA GLU A 201 -32.40 14.23 3.82
C GLU A 201 -31.05 13.85 4.44
N ALA A 202 -30.49 12.70 4.05
CA ALA A 202 -29.20 12.24 4.56
C ALA A 202 -28.06 13.18 4.17
N THR A 203 -28.10 13.76 2.97
CA THR A 203 -27.08 14.73 2.52
C THR A 203 -27.22 16.07 3.23
N ALA A 204 -28.48 16.57 3.39
CA ALA A 204 -28.78 17.80 4.11
C ALA A 204 -28.37 17.74 5.59
N ALA A 205 -28.43 16.57 6.22
CA ALA A 205 -27.92 16.38 7.58
C ALA A 205 -26.39 16.59 7.72
N LEU A 206 -25.65 16.63 6.61
CA LEU A 206 -24.19 16.76 6.55
C LEU A 206 -23.72 18.04 5.84
N ASP A 207 -24.64 18.81 5.27
CA ASP A 207 -24.36 20.01 4.47
C ASP A 207 -25.35 21.14 4.79
N ASP A 208 -24.87 22.17 5.47
CA ASP A 208 -25.70 23.27 5.99
C ASP A 208 -26.40 24.08 4.87
N GLU A 209 -25.76 24.20 3.70
CA GLU A 209 -26.33 24.93 2.56
C GLU A 209 -27.54 24.17 1.98
N LEU A 210 -27.39 22.85 1.79
CA LEU A 210 -28.50 22.02 1.33
C LEU A 210 -29.61 21.91 2.39
N LEU A 211 -29.26 21.86 3.68
CA LEU A 211 -30.21 21.85 4.78
C LEU A 211 -31.08 23.09 4.76
N SER A 212 -30.47 24.28 4.67
CA SER A 212 -31.18 25.54 4.58
C SER A 212 -32.13 25.57 3.38
N ARG A 213 -31.66 25.13 2.22
CA ARG A 213 -32.45 25.04 0.99
C ARG A 213 -33.63 24.08 1.12
N ALA A 214 -33.41 22.91 1.73
CA ALA A 214 -34.45 21.90 1.94
C ALA A 214 -35.54 22.37 2.95
N ILE A 215 -35.17 23.14 3.97
CA ILE A 215 -36.09 23.74 4.92
C ILE A 215 -36.92 24.83 4.25
N GLU A 216 -36.33 25.72 3.46
CA GLU A 216 -37.01 26.86 2.84
C GLU A 216 -37.98 26.44 1.74
N ALA A 217 -37.60 25.53 0.86
CA ALA A 217 -38.36 25.19 -0.33
C ALA A 217 -38.95 23.77 -0.33
N GLY A 218 -38.56 22.94 0.63
CA GLY A 218 -38.92 21.53 0.71
C GLY A 218 -37.97 20.60 -0.06
N ILE A 219 -37.89 19.36 0.39
CA ILE A 219 -36.99 18.31 -0.16
C ILE A 219 -37.26 18.08 -1.66
N ALA A 220 -38.54 18.11 -2.09
CA ALA A 220 -38.93 17.89 -3.47
C ALA A 220 -38.44 18.99 -4.43
N ALA A 221 -38.19 20.21 -3.92
CA ALA A 221 -37.73 21.35 -4.70
C ALA A 221 -36.20 21.40 -4.88
N VAL A 222 -35.44 20.53 -4.21
CA VAL A 222 -34.01 20.44 -4.38
C VAL A 222 -33.66 19.96 -5.80
N THR A 223 -32.93 20.80 -6.51
CA THR A 223 -32.49 20.52 -7.90
C THR A 223 -31.35 19.53 -7.95
N ALA A 224 -31.12 18.92 -9.11
CA ALA A 224 -29.96 18.02 -9.32
C ALA A 224 -28.62 18.74 -9.12
N SER A 225 -28.53 20.01 -9.57
CA SER A 225 -27.29 20.81 -9.40
C SER A 225 -26.98 21.09 -7.93
N GLU A 226 -27.99 21.48 -7.13
CA GLU A 226 -27.84 21.71 -5.69
C GLU A 226 -27.40 20.42 -4.97
N LEU A 227 -28.00 19.27 -5.33
CA LEU A 227 -27.69 17.99 -4.71
C LEU A 227 -26.29 17.50 -5.11
N TRP A 228 -25.89 17.63 -6.38
CA TRP A 228 -24.52 17.31 -6.82
C TRP A 228 -23.47 18.16 -6.10
N ALA A 229 -23.74 19.48 -5.93
CA ALA A 229 -22.85 20.38 -5.23
C ALA A 229 -22.65 19.96 -3.75
N ALA A 230 -23.75 19.67 -3.04
CA ALA A 230 -23.70 19.21 -1.65
C ALA A 230 -23.00 17.85 -1.51
N LEU A 231 -23.37 16.86 -2.34
CA LEU A 231 -22.70 15.55 -2.39
C LEU A 231 -21.19 15.69 -2.65
N GLY A 232 -20.79 16.60 -3.55
CA GLY A 232 -19.40 16.91 -3.81
C GLY A 232 -18.69 17.48 -2.59
N ARG A 233 -19.31 18.41 -1.84
CA ARG A 233 -18.73 18.98 -0.60
C ARG A 233 -18.51 17.89 0.45
N VAL A 234 -19.52 17.09 0.77
CA VAL A 234 -19.40 16.04 1.80
C VAL A 234 -18.46 14.91 1.40
N THR A 235 -18.37 14.57 0.10
CA THR A 235 -17.43 13.55 -0.41
C THR A 235 -15.99 14.04 -0.32
N ARG A 236 -15.71 15.28 -0.76
CA ARG A 236 -14.37 15.90 -0.69
C ARG A 236 -13.93 16.16 0.74
N ALA A 237 -14.86 16.52 1.63
CA ALA A 237 -14.62 16.63 3.07
C ALA A 237 -14.44 15.25 3.75
N ARG A 238 -14.77 14.16 3.05
CA ARG A 238 -14.73 12.78 3.57
C ARG A 238 -15.65 12.51 4.75
N THR A 239 -16.68 13.33 4.92
CA THR A 239 -17.71 13.15 5.94
C THR A 239 -18.74 12.09 5.54
N ALA A 240 -18.88 11.85 4.24
CA ALA A 240 -19.73 10.79 3.71
C ALA A 240 -19.07 10.12 2.49
N THR A 241 -19.60 8.97 2.10
CA THR A 241 -19.16 8.21 0.93
C THR A 241 -20.35 7.95 0.03
N ALA A 242 -20.31 8.48 -1.19
CA ALA A 242 -21.29 8.19 -2.21
C ALA A 242 -21.21 6.71 -2.64
N VAL A 243 -22.34 6.01 -2.72
CA VAL A 243 -22.43 4.60 -3.07
C VAL A 243 -23.28 4.44 -4.33
N LEU A 244 -22.69 3.83 -5.34
CA LEU A 244 -23.39 3.49 -6.59
C LEU A 244 -23.56 1.98 -6.68
N ALA A 245 -24.66 1.57 -7.26
CA ALA A 245 -25.03 0.17 -7.47
C ALA A 245 -24.84 -0.23 -8.93
N GLY A 246 -24.38 -1.45 -9.19
CA GLY A 246 -24.29 -1.92 -10.57
C GLY A 246 -23.69 -3.32 -10.72
N SER A 247 -23.42 -3.66 -11.97
CA SER A 247 -22.67 -4.84 -12.37
C SER A 247 -21.75 -4.50 -13.54
N ALA A 248 -20.45 -4.51 -13.28
CA ALA A 248 -19.46 -4.33 -14.33
C ALA A 248 -19.58 -5.43 -15.42
N HIS A 249 -19.91 -6.67 -15.02
CA HIS A 249 -20.13 -7.77 -15.95
C HIS A 249 -21.33 -7.50 -16.87
N ALA A 250 -22.45 -7.12 -16.33
CA ALA A 250 -23.68 -6.80 -17.09
C ALA A 250 -23.66 -5.41 -17.74
N ARG A 251 -22.62 -4.60 -17.52
CA ARG A 251 -22.47 -3.21 -18.01
C ARG A 251 -23.50 -2.24 -17.41
N ILE A 252 -23.97 -2.50 -16.21
CA ILE A 252 -24.99 -1.70 -15.53
C ILE A 252 -24.31 -0.80 -14.47
N GLY A 253 -24.65 0.49 -14.44
CA GLY A 253 -24.20 1.48 -13.47
C GLY A 253 -22.87 2.17 -13.80
N VAL A 254 -22.20 1.80 -14.90
CA VAL A 254 -20.87 2.35 -15.26
C VAL A 254 -20.96 3.80 -15.72
N ALA A 255 -21.98 4.17 -16.47
CA ALA A 255 -22.17 5.56 -16.92
C ALA A 255 -22.40 6.50 -15.72
N HIS A 256 -23.27 6.10 -14.79
CA HIS A 256 -23.52 6.87 -13.56
C HIS A 256 -22.26 6.97 -12.67
N LEU A 257 -21.39 5.93 -12.67
CA LEU A 257 -20.11 5.98 -11.98
C LEU A 257 -19.19 7.04 -12.60
N LEU A 258 -19.13 7.15 -13.92
CA LEU A 258 -18.32 8.15 -14.62
C LEU A 258 -18.80 9.58 -14.28
N ASP A 259 -20.10 9.80 -14.26
CA ASP A 259 -20.67 11.08 -13.85
C ASP A 259 -20.35 11.38 -12.37
N ALA A 260 -20.50 10.41 -11.48
CA ALA A 260 -20.14 10.57 -10.07
C ALA A 260 -18.65 10.88 -9.85
N ILE A 261 -17.74 10.27 -10.61
CA ILE A 261 -16.32 10.60 -10.61
C ILE A 261 -16.11 12.08 -10.98
N ALA A 262 -16.78 12.55 -12.03
CA ALA A 262 -16.65 13.93 -12.50
C ALA A 262 -17.13 14.94 -11.45
N TYR A 263 -18.30 14.72 -10.85
CA TYR A 263 -18.93 15.67 -9.95
C TYR A 263 -18.45 15.60 -8.50
N LEU A 264 -18.07 14.42 -8.00
CA LEU A 264 -17.83 14.20 -6.58
C LEU A 264 -16.36 14.17 -6.19
N LEU A 265 -15.49 13.54 -7.01
CA LEU A 265 -14.08 13.46 -6.69
C LEU A 265 -13.36 14.80 -6.93
N PRO A 266 -12.38 15.14 -6.10
CA PRO A 266 -11.69 16.42 -6.24
C PRO A 266 -10.80 16.46 -7.48
N SER A 267 -10.60 17.66 -8.01
CA SER A 267 -9.51 17.98 -8.92
C SER A 267 -8.18 18.09 -8.15
N PRO A 268 -7.03 18.03 -8.82
CA PRO A 268 -5.71 18.22 -8.17
C PRO A 268 -5.57 19.57 -7.44
N GLU A 269 -6.33 20.57 -7.83
CA GLU A 269 -6.31 21.92 -7.24
C GLU A 269 -7.14 22.00 -5.95
N GLU A 270 -8.11 21.09 -5.77
CA GLU A 270 -9.03 21.05 -4.62
C GLU A 270 -8.51 20.18 -3.46
N VAL A 271 -7.44 19.42 -3.66
CA VAL A 271 -6.82 18.64 -2.59
C VAL A 271 -5.79 19.44 -1.83
N ALA A 272 -5.52 19.03 -0.59
CA ALA A 272 -4.46 19.63 0.21
C ALA A 272 -3.12 19.55 -0.54
N GLY A 273 -2.37 20.63 -0.54
CA GLY A 273 -1.07 20.71 -1.21
C GLY A 273 -0.08 19.66 -0.71
N ALA A 274 0.86 19.26 -1.57
CA ALA A 274 1.89 18.30 -1.20
C ALA A 274 2.82 18.88 -0.14
N ARG A 275 3.17 18.06 0.86
CA ARG A 275 4.09 18.47 1.93
C ARG A 275 5.53 18.11 1.59
N THR A 276 6.43 19.07 1.84
CA THR A 276 7.88 18.84 1.78
C THR A 276 8.40 18.29 3.09
N THR A 277 9.58 17.70 3.07
CA THR A 277 10.30 17.23 4.28
C THR A 277 10.61 18.36 5.27
N SER A 278 10.62 19.63 4.81
CA SER A 278 10.75 20.82 5.65
C SER A 278 9.42 21.31 6.23
N GLY A 279 8.30 20.66 5.93
CA GLY A 279 6.96 21.02 6.42
C GLY A 279 6.24 22.09 5.58
N LEU A 280 6.81 22.54 4.46
CA LEU A 280 6.16 23.48 3.56
C LEU A 280 5.07 22.75 2.76
N SER A 281 3.88 23.35 2.67
CA SER A 281 2.80 22.88 1.79
C SER A 281 2.87 23.58 0.45
N LEU A 282 2.88 22.81 -0.64
CA LEU A 282 2.96 23.32 -2.01
C LEU A 282 1.57 23.24 -2.67
N ALA A 283 1.08 24.37 -3.15
CA ALA A 283 -0.16 24.40 -3.92
C ALA A 283 0.03 23.76 -5.31
N CYS A 284 -1.04 23.24 -5.86
CA CYS A 284 -1.08 22.74 -7.24
C CYS A 284 -1.11 23.94 -8.22
N ASP A 285 0.04 24.58 -8.38
CA ASP A 285 0.20 25.76 -9.25
C ASP A 285 1.32 25.49 -10.29
N PRO A 286 1.01 25.52 -11.61
CA PRO A 286 2.02 25.36 -12.66
C PRO A 286 3.11 26.44 -12.68
N LYS A 287 2.89 27.57 -12.04
CA LYS A 287 3.87 28.65 -11.90
C LYS A 287 4.67 28.56 -10.58
N GLY A 288 4.28 27.62 -9.71
CA GLY A 288 4.96 27.38 -8.45
C GLY A 288 6.35 26.74 -8.61
N PRO A 289 7.07 26.51 -7.51
CA PRO A 289 8.33 25.79 -7.55
C PRO A 289 8.09 24.34 -8.04
N LEU A 290 9.00 23.83 -8.87
CA LEU A 290 8.88 22.47 -9.38
C LEU A 290 9.01 21.45 -8.24
N ALA A 291 7.98 20.61 -8.11
CA ALA A 291 7.96 19.47 -7.23
C ALA A 291 7.27 18.28 -7.94
N ALA A 292 8.05 17.34 -8.46
CA ALA A 292 7.54 16.14 -9.10
C ALA A 292 8.06 14.90 -8.36
N LEU A 293 7.15 14.02 -7.94
CA LEU A 293 7.46 12.80 -7.21
C LEU A 293 7.54 11.62 -8.17
N VAL A 294 8.66 10.90 -8.14
CA VAL A 294 8.80 9.59 -8.79
C VAL A 294 8.13 8.55 -7.89
N PHE A 295 7.00 8.01 -8.31
CA PHE A 295 6.28 7.05 -7.48
C PHE A 295 6.43 5.60 -7.93
N LYS A 296 6.90 5.37 -9.17
CA LYS A 296 7.11 4.03 -9.72
C LYS A 296 8.17 4.03 -10.80
N LEU A 297 8.95 2.94 -10.85
CA LEU A 297 9.86 2.63 -11.95
C LEU A 297 9.39 1.36 -12.67
N VAL A 298 9.54 1.33 -13.97
CA VAL A 298 9.32 0.14 -14.80
C VAL A 298 10.46 0.00 -15.79
N HIS A 299 11.08 -1.16 -15.82
CA HIS A 299 12.07 -1.53 -16.83
C HIS A 299 11.41 -2.24 -17.99
N ASP A 300 11.18 -1.51 -19.09
CA ASP A 300 10.63 -2.06 -20.32
C ASP A 300 11.79 -2.46 -21.25
N PRO A 301 11.82 -3.72 -21.77
CA PRO A 301 12.89 -4.19 -22.66
C PRO A 301 13.08 -3.36 -23.93
N GLN A 302 12.01 -2.76 -24.44
CA GLN A 302 12.02 -1.97 -25.69
C GLN A 302 12.12 -0.46 -25.44
N LYS A 303 11.45 0.03 -24.40
CA LYS A 303 11.33 1.47 -24.08
C LYS A 303 12.41 1.95 -23.09
N GLY A 304 13.09 1.03 -22.41
CA GLY A 304 14.05 1.32 -21.36
C GLY A 304 13.38 1.64 -20.01
N VAL A 305 14.03 2.46 -19.19
CA VAL A 305 13.50 2.83 -17.87
C VAL A 305 12.42 3.90 -18.03
N LEU A 306 11.22 3.59 -17.52
CA LEU A 306 10.08 4.49 -17.38
C LEU A 306 9.97 4.89 -15.90
N ALA A 307 10.23 6.15 -15.60
CA ALA A 307 10.01 6.70 -14.26
C ALA A 307 8.66 7.43 -14.23
N PHE A 308 7.66 6.82 -13.60
CA PHE A 308 6.35 7.43 -13.44
C PHE A 308 6.42 8.56 -12.42
N VAL A 309 5.92 9.71 -12.80
CA VAL A 309 5.98 10.93 -11.98
C VAL A 309 4.62 11.60 -11.85
N ARG A 310 4.35 12.15 -10.68
CA ARG A 310 3.29 13.12 -10.44
C ARG A 310 3.90 14.49 -10.23
N VAL A 311 3.50 15.48 -11.00
CA VAL A 311 3.86 16.88 -10.77
C VAL A 311 2.86 17.47 -9.77
N PHE A 312 3.34 17.83 -8.58
CA PHE A 312 2.50 18.47 -7.55
C PHE A 312 2.48 19.97 -7.64
N SER A 313 3.59 20.58 -8.06
CA SER A 313 3.75 22.02 -8.24
C SER A 313 4.73 22.31 -9.37
N GLY A 314 4.60 23.43 -10.02
CA GLY A 314 5.45 23.84 -11.14
C GLY A 314 5.10 23.13 -12.45
N THR A 315 6.03 23.23 -13.40
CA THR A 315 5.95 22.58 -14.71
C THR A 315 7.25 21.86 -14.99
N LEU A 316 7.16 20.57 -15.34
CA LEU A 316 8.28 19.73 -15.74
C LEU A 316 8.33 19.67 -17.27
N GLU A 317 9.45 20.15 -17.86
CA GLU A 317 9.63 20.20 -19.32
C GLU A 317 10.68 19.21 -19.79
N THR A 318 10.52 18.74 -21.03
CA THR A 318 11.54 17.93 -21.71
C THR A 318 12.84 18.71 -21.84
N GLY A 319 13.96 18.11 -21.43
CA GLY A 319 15.29 18.74 -21.46
C GLY A 319 15.62 19.64 -20.28
N ALA A 320 14.67 19.86 -19.35
CA ALA A 320 14.90 20.64 -18.14
C ALA A 320 16.05 20.07 -17.29
N LYS A 321 16.81 20.96 -16.64
CA LYS A 321 17.85 20.56 -15.68
C LYS A 321 17.25 20.56 -14.28
N VAL A 322 17.14 19.39 -13.68
CA VAL A 322 16.57 19.19 -12.35
C VAL A 322 17.59 18.58 -11.40
N THR A 323 17.34 18.70 -10.12
CA THR A 323 18.05 17.99 -9.04
C THR A 323 17.12 16.94 -8.41
N ILE A 324 17.72 15.90 -7.87
CA ILE A 324 17.03 14.86 -7.12
C ILE A 324 17.09 15.24 -5.63
N GLY A 325 15.94 15.60 -5.04
CA GLY A 325 15.86 16.02 -3.64
C GLY A 325 16.65 17.28 -3.29
N THR A 326 16.97 17.43 -2.00
CA THR A 326 17.65 18.61 -1.43
C THR A 326 19.18 18.53 -1.48
N GLY A 327 19.76 18.34 -2.62
CA GLY A 327 21.23 18.28 -2.77
C GLY A 327 21.74 17.03 -3.47
N GLY A 328 20.83 16.33 -4.13
CA GLY A 328 21.13 15.15 -4.92
C GLY A 328 21.80 15.45 -6.26
N SER A 329 22.01 14.39 -7.03
CA SER A 329 22.61 14.48 -8.36
C SER A 329 21.74 15.29 -9.32
N ARG A 330 22.40 16.00 -10.25
CA ARG A 330 21.72 16.72 -11.32
C ARG A 330 21.32 15.76 -12.43
N LEU A 331 20.10 15.91 -12.91
CA LEU A 331 19.53 15.14 -13.99
C LEU A 331 19.05 16.09 -15.10
N ARG A 332 19.27 15.73 -16.36
CA ARG A 332 18.55 16.33 -17.46
C ARG A 332 17.33 15.45 -17.78
N VAL A 333 16.14 16.04 -17.69
CA VAL A 333 14.88 15.36 -17.99
C VAL A 333 14.92 14.87 -19.43
N GLY A 334 14.73 13.56 -19.61
CA GLY A 334 14.62 12.94 -20.92
C GLY A 334 13.29 13.27 -21.60
N ARG A 335 12.83 12.36 -22.44
CA ARG A 335 11.52 12.50 -23.09
C ARG A 335 10.40 12.29 -22.07
N LEU A 336 9.45 13.21 -22.05
CA LEU A 336 8.23 13.08 -21.26
C LEU A 336 7.16 12.36 -22.06
N VAL A 337 6.42 11.46 -21.42
CA VAL A 337 5.37 10.70 -22.05
C VAL A 337 4.13 10.61 -21.16
N ARG A 338 2.97 10.59 -21.81
CA ARG A 338 1.71 10.19 -21.20
C ARG A 338 1.47 8.73 -21.52
N MET A 339 1.08 7.98 -20.51
CA MET A 339 0.81 6.55 -20.62
C MET A 339 -0.64 6.29 -20.97
N HIS A 340 -0.87 5.29 -21.79
CA HIS A 340 -2.16 4.73 -22.13
C HIS A 340 -2.04 3.21 -22.13
N ALA A 341 -2.09 2.62 -20.91
CA ALA A 341 -1.71 1.24 -20.67
C ALA A 341 -0.26 0.96 -21.17
N ASP A 342 -0.04 0.19 -22.20
CA ASP A 342 1.27 -0.10 -22.80
C ASP A 342 1.72 0.92 -23.87
N GLU A 343 0.82 1.76 -24.37
CA GLU A 343 1.12 2.78 -25.35
C GLU A 343 1.66 4.07 -24.70
N VAL A 344 2.58 4.73 -25.40
CA VAL A 344 3.19 5.99 -24.94
C VAL A 344 3.00 7.10 -25.95
N THR A 345 2.53 8.25 -25.50
CA THR A 345 2.44 9.47 -26.30
C THR A 345 3.43 10.50 -25.77
N SER A 346 4.34 10.99 -26.64
CA SER A 346 5.31 12.03 -26.24
C SER A 346 4.62 13.35 -25.99
N ILE A 347 5.05 14.04 -24.93
CA ILE A 347 4.59 15.38 -24.55
C ILE A 347 5.79 16.28 -24.27
N GLU A 348 5.64 17.59 -24.45
CA GLU A 348 6.73 18.54 -24.23
C GLU A 348 6.85 18.96 -22.75
N ALA A 349 5.72 19.02 -22.06
CA ALA A 349 5.66 19.46 -20.66
C ALA A 349 4.56 18.71 -19.89
N MET A 350 4.73 18.62 -18.58
CA MET A 350 3.73 18.22 -17.59
C MET A 350 3.55 19.33 -16.56
N GLU A 351 2.33 19.80 -16.40
CA GLU A 351 1.96 20.82 -15.43
C GLU A 351 1.57 20.20 -14.08
N ALA A 352 1.57 21.04 -13.04
CA ALA A 352 1.02 20.67 -11.73
C ALA A 352 -0.34 19.97 -11.87
N GLY A 353 -0.51 18.87 -11.15
CA GLY A 353 -1.69 18.01 -11.21
C GLY A 353 -1.60 16.89 -12.25
N GLU A 354 -0.62 16.83 -13.13
CA GLU A 354 -0.48 15.77 -14.13
C GLU A 354 0.33 14.58 -13.63
N ILE A 355 -0.05 13.40 -14.14
CA ILE A 355 0.69 12.14 -13.99
C ILE A 355 1.18 11.72 -15.39
N GLY A 356 2.44 11.31 -15.47
CA GLY A 356 3.06 10.81 -16.69
C GLY A 356 4.35 10.07 -16.38
N ALA A 357 5.23 9.89 -17.37
CA ALA A 357 6.52 9.25 -17.14
C ALA A 357 7.69 9.97 -17.83
N VAL A 358 8.87 9.84 -17.23
CA VAL A 358 10.16 10.27 -17.79
C VAL A 358 10.86 9.05 -18.37
N LEU A 359 11.20 9.09 -19.65
CA LEU A 359 11.94 8.03 -20.33
C LEU A 359 13.45 8.19 -20.17
N GLY A 360 14.14 7.07 -19.92
CA GLY A 360 15.60 7.00 -19.96
C GLY A 360 16.32 7.48 -18.70
N ALA A 361 15.60 7.80 -17.62
CA ALA A 361 16.17 8.30 -16.37
C ALA A 361 16.66 7.15 -15.46
N ARG A 362 17.79 6.53 -15.81
CA ARG A 362 18.35 5.34 -15.14
C ARG A 362 18.82 5.58 -13.69
N THR A 363 18.99 6.85 -13.29
CA THR A 363 19.48 7.22 -11.94
C THR A 363 18.35 7.47 -10.95
N LEU A 364 17.12 7.56 -11.42
CA LEU A 364 15.95 7.78 -10.56
C LEU A 364 15.58 6.54 -9.78
N ARG A 365 15.06 6.77 -8.59
CA ARG A 365 14.51 5.76 -7.69
C ARG A 365 13.10 6.13 -7.31
N THR A 366 12.31 5.14 -6.95
CA THR A 366 10.99 5.37 -6.37
C THR A 366 11.12 6.16 -5.07
N GLY A 367 10.33 7.23 -4.93
CA GLY A 367 10.41 8.18 -3.82
C GLY A 367 11.25 9.42 -4.10
N ASP A 368 11.99 9.47 -5.20
CA ASP A 368 12.75 10.65 -5.57
C ASP A 368 11.84 11.85 -5.90
N THR A 369 12.26 13.03 -5.48
CA THR A 369 11.63 14.30 -5.86
C THR A 369 12.48 15.01 -6.90
N LEU A 370 11.88 15.41 -8.01
CA LEU A 370 12.51 16.25 -9.02
C LEU A 370 12.16 17.71 -8.72
N ALA A 371 13.18 18.54 -8.55
CA ALA A 371 13.06 19.97 -8.30
C ALA A 371 14.07 20.76 -9.13
N PHE A 372 13.89 22.07 -9.31
CA PHE A 372 14.91 22.90 -9.96
C PHE A 372 16.13 23.09 -9.04
N ALA A 373 17.30 23.23 -9.66
CA ALA A 373 18.58 23.33 -8.93
C ALA A 373 18.73 24.60 -8.09
N ASP A 374 18.03 25.64 -8.45
CA ASP A 374 17.97 26.94 -7.74
C ASP A 374 16.93 26.96 -6.61
N GLN A 375 16.00 25.98 -6.62
CA GLN A 375 14.96 25.81 -5.60
C GLN A 375 14.88 24.33 -5.18
N PRO A 376 15.95 23.78 -4.57
CA PRO A 376 15.97 22.37 -4.20
C PRO A 376 14.97 22.10 -3.08
N LEU A 377 14.11 21.10 -3.29
CA LEU A 377 13.14 20.64 -2.32
C LEU A 377 12.97 19.13 -2.39
N ALA A 378 12.46 18.53 -1.33
CA ALA A 378 12.09 17.13 -1.29
C ALA A 378 10.69 16.99 -0.69
N LEU A 379 9.86 16.19 -1.32
CA LEU A 379 8.56 15.79 -0.80
C LEU A 379 8.74 14.72 0.28
N GLU A 380 7.76 14.61 1.17
CA GLU A 380 7.71 13.49 2.13
C GLU A 380 7.77 12.17 1.39
N SER A 381 8.67 11.29 1.82
CA SER A 381 8.89 9.99 1.20
C SER A 381 7.79 8.98 1.57
N ILE A 382 7.67 7.95 0.74
CA ILE A 382 6.79 6.81 1.00
C ILE A 382 7.44 5.94 2.08
N VAL A 383 6.68 5.59 3.10
CA VAL A 383 7.16 4.64 4.13
C VAL A 383 7.13 3.24 3.53
N VAL A 384 8.31 2.67 3.31
CA VAL A 384 8.43 1.31 2.78
C VAL A 384 8.40 0.31 3.93
N PRO A 385 7.46 -0.65 3.95
CA PRO A 385 7.44 -1.69 4.96
C PRO A 385 8.64 -2.62 4.82
N LYS A 386 9.12 -3.15 5.94
CA LYS A 386 10.20 -4.14 5.93
C LYS A 386 9.67 -5.50 5.45
N PRO A 387 10.42 -6.23 4.62
CA PRO A 387 10.03 -7.57 4.19
C PRO A 387 9.99 -8.53 5.39
N VAL A 388 9.10 -9.51 5.31
CA VAL A 388 8.84 -10.47 6.40
C VAL A 388 9.26 -11.91 6.06
N MET A 389 9.57 -12.17 4.80
CA MET A 389 9.94 -13.50 4.29
C MET A 389 11.20 -13.42 3.44
N ALA A 390 11.91 -14.54 3.31
CA ALA A 390 13.04 -14.66 2.41
C ALA A 390 13.01 -16.02 1.69
N VAL A 391 13.55 -16.05 0.48
CA VAL A 391 13.90 -17.26 -0.26
C VAL A 391 15.39 -17.26 -0.54
N SER A 392 16.01 -18.43 -0.49
CA SER A 392 17.38 -18.60 -0.92
C SER A 392 17.44 -18.84 -2.44
N LEU A 393 18.36 -18.15 -3.10
CA LEU A 393 18.57 -18.24 -4.53
C LEU A 393 19.96 -18.80 -4.82
N THR A 394 20.00 -20.00 -5.35
CA THR A 394 21.26 -20.64 -5.75
C THR A 394 21.34 -20.64 -7.27
N PRO A 395 22.32 -19.96 -7.89
CA PRO A 395 22.50 -19.99 -9.33
C PRO A 395 22.89 -21.40 -9.78
N LYS A 396 22.37 -21.85 -10.94
CA LYS A 396 22.68 -23.19 -11.46
C LYS A 396 24.14 -23.34 -11.91
N THR A 397 24.73 -22.25 -12.41
CA THR A 397 26.12 -22.23 -12.88
C THR A 397 26.87 -21.03 -12.30
N ARG A 398 28.21 -21.08 -12.32
CA ARG A 398 29.04 -19.95 -11.88
C ARG A 398 28.84 -18.68 -12.74
N SER A 399 28.57 -18.85 -14.03
CA SER A 399 28.28 -17.72 -14.93
C SER A 399 26.97 -17.00 -14.58
N ASP A 400 26.01 -17.70 -13.94
CA ASP A 400 24.73 -17.12 -13.56
C ASP A 400 24.85 -16.23 -12.30
N LEU A 401 25.96 -16.32 -11.55
CA LEU A 401 26.18 -15.53 -10.33
C LEU A 401 26.21 -14.02 -10.64
N ASP A 402 27.02 -13.59 -11.62
CA ASP A 402 27.11 -12.19 -12.01
C ASP A 402 25.80 -11.68 -12.63
N GLN A 403 25.05 -12.57 -13.29
CA GLN A 403 23.73 -12.25 -13.83
C GLN A 403 22.69 -12.14 -12.71
N LEU A 404 22.76 -13.03 -11.71
CA LEU A 404 21.89 -12.99 -10.54
C LEU A 404 22.08 -11.69 -9.76
N GLU A 405 23.32 -11.28 -9.47
CA GLU A 405 23.61 -10.03 -8.77
C GLU A 405 23.05 -8.81 -9.52
N ARG A 406 23.26 -8.76 -10.83
CA ARG A 406 22.72 -7.67 -11.67
C ARG A 406 21.19 -7.68 -11.76
N GLY A 407 20.60 -8.85 -11.87
CA GLY A 407 19.14 -9.02 -11.89
C GLY A 407 18.51 -8.61 -10.56
N LEU A 408 19.08 -9.06 -9.44
CA LEU A 408 18.64 -8.69 -8.09
C LEU A 408 18.76 -7.18 -7.84
N ALA A 409 19.86 -6.56 -8.26
CA ALA A 409 20.03 -5.10 -8.12
C ALA A 409 18.96 -4.31 -8.88
N LYS A 410 18.53 -4.79 -10.05
CA LYS A 410 17.44 -4.17 -10.81
C LYS A 410 16.09 -4.37 -10.13
N LEU A 411 15.79 -5.59 -9.68
CA LEU A 411 14.53 -5.87 -8.96
C LEU A 411 14.37 -4.98 -7.73
N VAL A 412 15.44 -4.86 -6.91
CA VAL A 412 15.42 -4.00 -5.72
C VAL A 412 15.32 -2.51 -6.09
N ALA A 413 15.83 -2.10 -7.25
CA ALA A 413 15.67 -0.72 -7.71
C ALA A 413 14.21 -0.42 -8.12
N ASP A 414 13.52 -1.40 -8.69
CA ASP A 414 12.12 -1.26 -9.13
C ASP A 414 11.15 -1.40 -7.96
N ASP A 415 11.42 -2.33 -7.06
CA ASP A 415 10.61 -2.58 -5.88
C ASP A 415 11.41 -2.44 -4.58
N PRO A 416 11.27 -1.31 -3.86
CA PRO A 416 11.98 -1.07 -2.60
C PRO A 416 11.50 -1.95 -1.43
N THR A 417 10.46 -2.78 -1.59
CA THR A 417 10.07 -3.79 -0.60
C THR A 417 10.85 -5.09 -0.74
N LEU A 418 11.57 -5.25 -1.87
CA LEU A 418 12.53 -6.32 -2.03
C LEU A 418 13.87 -5.89 -1.43
N LEU A 419 14.49 -6.77 -0.65
CA LEU A 419 15.84 -6.59 -0.16
C LEU A 419 16.67 -7.83 -0.49
N THR A 420 17.97 -7.63 -0.68
CA THR A 420 18.90 -8.73 -0.88
C THR A 420 19.91 -8.77 0.25
N SER A 421 20.27 -9.96 0.67
CA SER A 421 21.37 -10.21 1.61
C SER A 421 22.07 -11.51 1.22
N VAL A 422 23.17 -11.79 1.90
CA VAL A 422 23.88 -13.07 1.75
C VAL A 422 23.70 -13.85 3.05
N ASP A 423 23.32 -15.09 2.94
CA ASP A 423 23.27 -16.01 4.07
C ASP A 423 24.70 -16.22 4.61
N PRO A 424 24.97 -15.86 5.87
CA PRO A 424 26.32 -15.94 6.42
C PRO A 424 26.84 -17.38 6.56
N GLU A 425 25.96 -18.37 6.64
CA GLU A 425 26.34 -19.78 6.79
C GLU A 425 26.52 -20.47 5.43
N SER A 426 25.55 -20.30 4.52
CA SER A 426 25.59 -20.97 3.20
C SER A 426 26.26 -20.14 2.11
N GLY A 427 26.39 -18.82 2.29
CA GLY A 427 26.83 -17.90 1.25
C GLY A 427 25.83 -17.71 0.12
N ALA A 428 24.63 -18.27 0.23
CA ALA A 428 23.57 -18.13 -0.77
C ALA A 428 22.99 -16.71 -0.79
N ALA A 429 22.59 -16.24 -1.95
CA ALA A 429 21.84 -14.99 -2.05
C ALA A 429 20.44 -15.19 -1.47
N LEU A 430 20.04 -14.33 -0.55
CA LEU A 430 18.69 -14.28 -0.01
C LEU A 430 17.93 -13.13 -0.66
N LEU A 431 16.73 -13.42 -1.17
CA LEU A 431 15.77 -12.42 -1.62
C LEU A 431 14.65 -12.33 -0.59
N HIS A 432 14.51 -11.16 0.01
CA HIS A 432 13.48 -10.87 0.99
C HIS A 432 12.30 -10.16 0.32
N GLY A 433 11.07 -10.50 0.73
CA GLY A 433 9.83 -9.93 0.17
C GLY A 433 8.68 -9.91 1.17
N MET A 434 7.55 -9.40 0.73
CA MET A 434 6.36 -9.18 1.57
C MET A 434 5.48 -10.42 1.72
N GLY A 435 5.64 -11.42 0.86
CA GLY A 435 4.85 -12.64 0.88
C GLY A 435 5.32 -13.64 -0.17
N GLU A 436 4.68 -14.81 -0.18
CA GLU A 436 5.02 -15.92 -1.07
C GLU A 436 4.85 -15.53 -2.55
N LEU A 437 3.70 -14.98 -2.89
CA LEU A 437 3.38 -14.57 -4.25
C LEU A 437 4.34 -13.47 -4.74
N HIS A 438 4.70 -12.54 -3.87
CA HIS A 438 5.65 -11.49 -4.18
C HIS A 438 7.03 -12.06 -4.55
N LEU A 439 7.53 -13.01 -3.76
CA LEU A 439 8.81 -13.68 -4.03
C LEU A 439 8.77 -14.56 -5.28
N GLU A 440 7.65 -15.28 -5.52
CA GLU A 440 7.45 -16.03 -6.76
C GLU A 440 7.52 -15.14 -8.01
N VAL A 441 6.80 -14.01 -7.99
CA VAL A 441 6.79 -13.04 -9.10
C VAL A 441 8.20 -12.50 -9.33
N ALA A 442 8.91 -12.11 -8.27
CA ALA A 442 10.27 -11.61 -8.36
C ALA A 442 11.23 -12.64 -8.98
N VAL A 443 11.13 -13.91 -8.59
CA VAL A 443 11.93 -15.00 -9.16
C VAL A 443 11.58 -15.28 -10.62
N GLU A 444 10.28 -15.26 -10.97
CA GLU A 444 9.87 -15.42 -12.38
C GLU A 444 10.36 -14.26 -13.25
N THR A 445 10.35 -13.02 -12.71
CA THR A 445 10.93 -11.84 -13.39
C THR A 445 12.44 -11.99 -13.61
N LEU A 446 13.19 -12.51 -12.62
CA LEU A 446 14.62 -12.83 -12.79
C LEU A 446 14.85 -13.81 -13.95
N ARG A 447 14.00 -14.82 -14.10
CA ARG A 447 14.11 -15.79 -15.18
C ARG A 447 13.73 -15.21 -16.54
N ALA A 448 12.58 -14.52 -16.60
CA ALA A 448 12.01 -14.04 -17.86
C ALA A 448 12.77 -12.83 -18.41
N ASP A 449 13.06 -11.83 -17.56
CA ASP A 449 13.56 -10.53 -18.03
C ASP A 449 15.09 -10.43 -17.93
N HIS A 450 15.69 -11.23 -17.05
CA HIS A 450 17.15 -11.18 -16.81
C HIS A 450 17.87 -12.47 -17.22
N GLY A 451 17.13 -13.50 -17.67
CA GLY A 451 17.71 -14.75 -18.17
C GLY A 451 18.49 -15.54 -17.09
N VAL A 452 18.14 -15.36 -15.82
CA VAL A 452 18.86 -15.95 -14.69
C VAL A 452 18.19 -17.24 -14.26
N GLU A 453 18.89 -18.35 -14.41
CA GLU A 453 18.42 -19.66 -13.93
C GLU A 453 18.85 -19.90 -12.49
N VAL A 454 17.87 -19.95 -11.58
CA VAL A 454 18.10 -20.17 -10.15
C VAL A 454 17.32 -21.36 -9.62
N VAL A 455 17.92 -22.05 -8.66
CA VAL A 455 17.23 -22.98 -7.76
C VAL A 455 16.77 -22.17 -6.56
N VAL A 456 15.45 -22.21 -6.31
CA VAL A 456 14.83 -21.51 -5.20
C VAL A 456 14.76 -22.47 -4.02
N GLY A 457 15.28 -22.05 -2.87
CA GLY A 457 15.09 -22.74 -1.59
C GLY A 457 13.69 -22.50 -1.03
N GLU A 458 13.31 -23.24 0.01
CA GLU A 458 12.09 -22.95 0.75
C GLU A 458 12.13 -21.53 1.31
N PRO A 459 10.98 -20.82 1.37
CA PRO A 459 10.91 -19.51 1.96
C PRO A 459 11.40 -19.54 3.42
N GLU A 460 12.32 -18.65 3.75
CA GLU A 460 12.78 -18.48 5.12
C GLU A 460 12.03 -17.34 5.80
N VAL A 461 11.79 -17.48 7.09
CA VAL A 461 11.10 -16.45 7.88
C VAL A 461 12.12 -15.62 8.65
N ALA A 462 11.89 -14.33 8.72
CA ALA A 462 12.76 -13.39 9.42
C ALA A 462 12.55 -13.51 10.94
N TRP A 463 13.22 -14.46 11.55
CA TRP A 463 13.25 -14.64 13.01
C TRP A 463 13.76 -13.39 13.71
N ARG A 464 13.34 -13.18 14.95
CA ARG A 464 13.78 -12.09 15.82
C ARG A 464 14.13 -12.62 17.19
N GLU A 465 14.86 -11.81 17.92
CA GLU A 465 15.17 -12.05 19.34
C GLU A 465 14.50 -10.99 20.20
N THR A 466 14.20 -11.34 21.44
CA THR A 466 13.80 -10.38 22.48
C THR A 466 14.32 -10.84 23.83
N LEU A 467 14.36 -9.92 24.79
CA LEU A 467 14.76 -10.24 26.16
C LEU A 467 13.65 -10.97 26.92
N ILE A 468 14.04 -11.87 27.83
CA ILE A 468 13.13 -12.56 28.75
C ILE A 468 12.97 -11.75 30.02
N GLY A 469 14.06 -11.21 30.53
CA GLY A 469 14.12 -10.51 31.80
C GLY A 469 14.87 -9.19 31.71
N ARG A 470 15.26 -8.69 32.87
CA ARG A 470 16.01 -7.45 33.02
C ARG A 470 17.42 -7.77 33.47
N ALA A 471 18.38 -6.99 33.04
CA ALA A 471 19.75 -7.06 33.52
C ALA A 471 20.38 -5.68 33.59
N THR A 472 21.34 -5.53 34.45
CA THR A 472 22.16 -4.32 34.54
C THR A 472 23.61 -4.74 34.56
N VAL A 473 24.36 -4.28 33.58
CA VAL A 473 25.74 -4.69 33.35
C VAL A 473 26.68 -3.50 33.36
N ASP A 474 27.78 -3.67 34.12
CA ASP A 474 28.95 -2.80 34.08
C ASP A 474 29.98 -3.44 33.13
N HIS A 475 30.15 -2.84 31.95
CA HIS A 475 31.05 -3.34 30.91
C HIS A 475 32.23 -2.39 30.73
N LYS A 476 33.43 -2.95 30.83
CA LYS A 476 34.68 -2.24 30.64
C LYS A 476 35.41 -2.82 29.41
N LEU A 477 35.61 -2.01 28.41
CA LEU A 477 36.52 -2.25 27.32
C LEU A 477 37.93 -1.75 27.73
N ALA A 478 38.89 -2.63 27.79
CA ALA A 478 40.32 -2.27 27.98
C ALA A 478 41.16 -3.16 27.05
N HIS A 479 41.56 -2.62 25.90
CA HIS A 479 42.33 -3.35 24.92
C HIS A 479 43.55 -2.55 24.49
N GLN A 480 44.70 -3.19 24.50
CA GLN A 480 45.99 -2.57 24.11
C GLN A 480 46.75 -3.52 23.19
N ASN A 481 46.76 -3.23 21.90
CA ASN A 481 47.52 -3.94 20.89
C ASN A 481 48.51 -2.99 20.26
N GLY A 482 49.73 -2.91 20.79
CA GLY A 482 50.90 -2.32 20.15
C GLY A 482 50.81 -0.86 19.62
N GLY A 483 49.76 -0.12 20.01
CA GLY A 483 49.46 1.25 19.55
C GLY A 483 48.61 2.03 20.56
N VAL A 484 47.76 2.93 20.09
CA VAL A 484 46.83 3.70 20.94
C VAL A 484 45.87 2.71 21.63
N GLY A 485 45.80 2.74 22.96
CA GLY A 485 44.86 1.91 23.74
C GLY A 485 43.39 2.29 23.47
N GLN A 486 42.52 1.32 23.62
CA GLN A 486 41.05 1.55 23.59
C GLN A 486 40.50 1.31 24.98
N TRP A 487 39.91 2.35 25.57
CA TRP A 487 39.35 2.26 26.88
C TRP A 487 37.98 2.95 26.96
N ALA A 488 36.96 2.23 27.39
CA ALA A 488 35.65 2.75 27.69
C ALA A 488 34.97 1.92 28.78
N ARG A 489 34.23 2.56 29.69
CA ARG A 489 33.37 1.87 30.64
C ARG A 489 31.95 2.40 30.47
N VAL A 490 30.99 1.50 30.34
CA VAL A 490 29.56 1.83 30.24
C VAL A 490 28.75 0.93 31.17
N VAL A 491 27.79 1.52 31.85
CA VAL A 491 26.82 0.81 32.68
C VAL A 491 25.47 0.95 32.03
N ILE A 492 24.91 -0.15 31.55
CA ILE A 492 23.59 -0.16 30.92
C ILE A 492 22.62 -1.05 31.68
N ALA A 493 21.37 -0.65 31.69
CA ALA A 493 20.24 -1.50 32.07
C ALA A 493 19.42 -1.83 30.84
N VAL A 494 19.05 -3.10 30.70
CA VAL A 494 18.18 -3.58 29.61
C VAL A 494 16.93 -4.21 30.18
N GLU A 495 15.81 -4.00 29.49
CA GLU A 495 14.54 -4.64 29.82
C GLU A 495 13.72 -4.90 28.55
N PRO A 496 12.84 -5.92 28.56
CA PRO A 496 11.90 -6.11 27.46
C PRO A 496 10.97 -4.89 27.37
N ALA A 497 10.68 -4.47 26.14
CA ALA A 497 9.67 -3.47 25.81
C ALA A 497 8.39 -4.14 25.32
N ASP A 498 7.33 -3.35 25.15
CA ASP A 498 6.07 -3.85 24.60
C ASP A 498 6.23 -4.26 23.13
N ARG A 499 5.42 -5.23 22.68
CA ARG A 499 5.49 -5.74 21.31
C ARG A 499 5.21 -4.62 20.31
N GLY A 500 6.17 -4.46 19.37
CA GLY A 500 6.13 -3.41 18.34
C GLY A 500 6.72 -2.07 18.74
N GLU A 501 7.20 -1.92 19.97
CA GLU A 501 7.89 -0.69 20.44
C GLU A 501 9.29 -0.54 19.79
N GLY A 502 9.87 -1.66 19.38
CA GLY A 502 11.20 -1.68 18.77
C GLY A 502 12.32 -1.53 19.80
N VAL A 503 13.43 -0.88 19.41
CA VAL A 503 14.58 -0.66 20.29
C VAL A 503 14.62 0.82 20.69
N THR A 504 14.50 1.06 21.98
CA THR A 504 14.61 2.40 22.55
C THR A 504 15.90 2.55 23.36
N PHE A 505 16.53 3.72 23.24
CA PHE A 505 17.74 4.06 24.00
C PHE A 505 17.51 5.37 24.74
N SER A 506 17.86 5.40 26.03
CA SER A 506 17.81 6.62 26.85
C SER A 506 19.10 6.82 27.63
N ASP A 507 19.54 8.08 27.68
CA ASP A 507 20.66 8.50 28.54
C ASP A 507 20.10 8.98 29.88
N GLU A 508 20.37 8.22 30.94
CA GLU A 508 20.00 8.52 32.33
C GLU A 508 21.24 8.83 33.21
N THR A 509 22.39 9.11 32.58
CA THR A 509 23.62 9.42 33.30
C THR A 509 23.47 10.71 34.12
N ARG A 510 24.06 10.73 35.34
CA ARG A 510 24.06 11.91 36.20
C ARG A 510 25.47 12.49 36.29
N GLY A 511 25.60 13.81 36.19
CA GLY A 511 26.87 14.50 36.36
C GLY A 511 27.80 14.48 35.14
N GLY A 512 27.34 13.97 33.95
CA GLY A 512 28.07 14.00 32.70
C GLY A 512 29.34 13.12 32.69
N PRO A 513 29.29 11.85 33.13
CA PRO A 513 30.48 10.98 33.21
C PRO A 513 31.05 10.63 31.83
N ILE A 514 30.22 10.77 30.79
CA ILE A 514 30.57 10.54 29.37
C ILE A 514 30.22 11.79 28.57
N PRO A 515 31.08 12.29 27.68
CA PRO A 515 30.76 13.36 26.74
C PRO A 515 29.57 13.00 25.85
N LYS A 516 28.70 13.97 25.57
CA LYS A 516 27.47 13.74 24.77
C LYS A 516 27.72 13.12 23.40
N GLU A 517 28.84 13.45 22.78
CA GLU A 517 29.25 12.86 21.50
C GLU A 517 29.55 11.35 21.63
N TRP A 518 30.07 10.90 22.78
CA TRP A 518 30.37 9.51 23.03
C TRP A 518 29.15 8.72 23.54
N VAL A 519 28.16 9.40 24.13
CA VAL A 519 26.84 8.80 24.40
C VAL A 519 26.19 8.37 23.09
N LYS A 520 26.26 9.20 22.03
CA LYS A 520 25.81 8.79 20.69
C LYS A 520 26.54 7.58 20.14
N ALA A 521 27.86 7.51 20.39
CA ALA A 521 28.64 6.34 19.98
C ALA A 521 28.22 5.06 20.73
N VAL A 522 27.88 5.17 22.03
CA VAL A 522 27.31 4.03 22.78
C VAL A 522 25.97 3.61 22.15
N GLU A 523 25.09 4.55 21.82
CA GLU A 523 23.84 4.25 21.15
C GLU A 523 24.04 3.56 19.79
N GLU A 524 25.00 4.03 18.97
CA GLU A 524 25.36 3.39 17.70
C GLU A 524 25.84 1.95 17.90
N GLY A 525 26.68 1.72 18.92
CA GLY A 525 27.14 0.38 19.29
C GLY A 525 25.98 -0.53 19.71
N VAL A 526 25.07 -0.02 20.54
CA VAL A 526 23.84 -0.72 20.93
C VAL A 526 22.99 -1.07 19.70
N ARG A 527 22.75 -0.12 18.81
CA ARG A 527 21.98 -0.35 17.57
C ARG A 527 22.64 -1.35 16.64
N THR A 528 23.96 -1.34 16.57
CA THR A 528 24.73 -2.33 15.79
C THR A 528 24.51 -3.73 16.38
N ALA A 529 24.65 -3.88 17.68
CA ALA A 529 24.44 -5.17 18.35
C ALA A 529 22.98 -5.66 18.22
N THR A 530 21.99 -4.75 18.35
CA THR A 530 20.58 -5.12 18.18
C THR A 530 20.26 -5.55 16.74
N SER A 531 20.84 -4.90 15.74
CA SER A 531 20.61 -5.27 14.34
C SER A 531 21.21 -6.62 13.96
N ARG A 532 22.36 -6.97 14.53
CA ARG A 532 22.99 -8.28 14.35
C ARG A 532 22.33 -9.38 15.20
N GLY A 533 21.79 -8.98 16.36
CA GLY A 533 21.27 -9.88 17.39
C GLY A 533 22.37 -10.54 18.21
N ILE A 534 21.96 -11.29 19.21
CA ILE A 534 22.84 -11.97 20.16
C ILE A 534 23.14 -13.40 19.70
N ARG A 535 22.17 -14.03 19.04
CA ARG A 535 22.25 -15.41 18.51
C ARG A 535 22.03 -15.47 17.00
N GLY A 536 22.24 -14.33 16.31
CA GLY A 536 22.18 -14.23 14.86
C GLY A 536 20.85 -13.72 14.29
N HIS A 537 19.86 -13.37 15.15
CA HIS A 537 18.62 -12.77 14.69
C HIS A 537 18.45 -11.38 15.30
N PRO A 538 18.01 -10.36 14.56
CA PRO A 538 17.87 -9.01 15.11
C PRO A 538 17.06 -8.97 16.40
N LEU A 539 17.60 -8.29 17.42
CA LEU A 539 16.96 -8.10 18.71
C LEU A 539 15.94 -6.94 18.62
N ILE A 540 14.70 -7.19 19.02
CA ILE A 540 13.61 -6.21 18.97
C ILE A 540 12.90 -6.12 20.32
N ASP A 541 12.09 -5.07 20.47
CA ASP A 541 11.27 -4.82 21.65
C ASP A 541 12.10 -4.81 22.95
N VAL A 542 13.12 -3.95 22.94
CA VAL A 542 14.09 -3.81 24.02
C VAL A 542 14.28 -2.35 24.39
N ARG A 543 14.21 -2.07 25.68
CA ARG A 543 14.53 -0.76 26.23
C ARG A 543 15.92 -0.80 26.85
N VAL A 544 16.80 0.09 26.39
CA VAL A 544 18.19 0.21 26.87
C VAL A 544 18.34 1.58 27.54
N ARG A 545 18.84 1.58 28.76
CA ARG A 545 19.10 2.79 29.54
C ARG A 545 20.58 2.86 29.89
N LEU A 546 21.25 3.93 29.49
CA LEU A 546 22.63 4.19 29.90
C LEU A 546 22.61 4.88 31.27
N LEU A 547 23.11 4.20 32.29
CA LEU A 547 23.02 4.64 33.72
C LEU A 547 24.29 5.36 34.17
N ASP A 548 25.47 4.90 33.75
CA ASP A 548 26.76 5.44 34.16
C ASP A 548 27.85 5.09 33.14
N GLY A 549 29.02 5.67 33.30
CA GLY A 549 30.20 5.34 32.52
C GLY A 549 31.43 6.05 33.03
N ALA A 550 32.55 5.79 32.38
CA ALA A 550 33.80 6.48 32.71
C ALA A 550 34.70 6.59 31.44
N THR A 551 35.54 7.59 31.46
CA THR A 551 36.50 7.89 30.40
C THR A 551 37.95 7.73 30.89
N HIS A 552 38.85 7.46 29.99
CA HIS A 552 40.30 7.50 30.20
C HIS A 552 40.90 8.65 29.40
N THR A 553 41.80 9.41 30.03
CA THR A 553 42.31 10.67 29.48
C THR A 553 43.05 10.56 28.15
N LYS A 554 43.59 9.37 27.81
CA LYS A 554 44.39 9.15 26.59
C LYS A 554 43.81 8.09 25.64
N ASP A 555 43.06 7.11 26.17
CA ASP A 555 42.68 5.91 25.41
C ASP A 555 41.19 5.82 25.13
N SER A 556 40.41 6.83 25.54
CA SER A 556 38.99 6.90 25.22
C SER A 556 38.75 7.57 23.87
N SER A 557 37.84 7.01 23.09
CA SER A 557 37.41 7.52 21.80
C SER A 557 35.96 7.13 21.51
N ALA A 558 35.30 7.79 20.58
CA ALA A 558 33.95 7.44 20.13
C ALA A 558 33.89 5.95 19.72
N MET A 559 34.90 5.47 19.00
CA MET A 559 34.97 4.06 18.61
C MET A 559 35.05 3.10 19.79
N ALA A 560 35.83 3.45 20.83
CA ALA A 560 35.93 2.63 22.04
C ALA A 560 34.57 2.56 22.77
N PHE A 561 33.80 3.66 22.79
CA PHE A 561 32.47 3.69 23.36
C PHE A 561 31.43 2.95 22.52
N ALA A 562 31.54 2.97 21.19
CA ALA A 562 30.69 2.14 20.34
C ALA A 562 30.90 0.65 20.60
N VAL A 563 32.16 0.21 20.62
CA VAL A 563 32.52 -1.20 20.91
C VAL A 563 32.10 -1.59 22.33
N ALA A 564 32.27 -0.67 23.31
CA ALA A 564 31.84 -0.93 24.69
C ALA A 564 30.30 -1.02 24.79
N GLY A 565 29.54 -0.20 24.04
CA GLY A 565 28.08 -0.27 23.97
C GLY A 565 27.62 -1.60 23.36
N GLU A 566 28.25 -2.06 22.29
CA GLU A 566 27.99 -3.36 21.68
C GLU A 566 28.25 -4.51 22.66
N GLY A 567 29.41 -4.53 23.31
CA GLY A 567 29.77 -5.55 24.27
C GLY A 567 28.90 -5.53 25.54
N ALA A 568 28.52 -4.35 26.00
CA ALA A 568 27.62 -4.17 27.13
C ALA A 568 26.23 -4.76 26.83
N LEU A 569 25.66 -4.45 25.66
CA LEU A 569 24.37 -5.01 25.27
C LEU A 569 24.42 -6.52 25.14
N SER A 570 25.44 -7.07 24.47
CA SER A 570 25.58 -8.51 24.30
C SER A 570 25.61 -9.22 25.67
N ARG A 571 26.41 -8.73 26.60
CA ARG A 571 26.49 -9.29 27.96
C ARG A 571 25.20 -9.12 28.75
N ALA A 572 24.57 -7.94 28.67
CA ALA A 572 23.32 -7.69 29.35
C ALA A 572 22.18 -8.58 28.83
N ALA A 573 22.15 -8.82 27.52
CA ALA A 573 21.19 -9.71 26.91
C ALA A 573 21.41 -11.18 27.29
N GLU A 574 22.66 -11.63 27.39
CA GLU A 574 22.97 -12.97 27.91
C GLU A 574 22.51 -13.14 29.36
N GLU A 575 22.73 -12.16 30.23
CA GLU A 575 22.29 -12.18 31.63
C GLU A 575 20.75 -12.11 31.76
N ALA A 576 20.09 -11.29 30.93
CA ALA A 576 18.62 -11.16 30.89
C ALA A 576 17.93 -12.40 30.30
N GLY A 577 18.66 -13.18 29.51
CA GLY A 577 18.14 -14.29 28.72
C GLY A 577 17.48 -13.81 27.45
N VAL A 578 17.71 -14.54 26.37
CA VAL A 578 17.19 -14.23 25.03
C VAL A 578 16.18 -15.28 24.62
N MET A 579 15.09 -14.84 24.02
CA MET A 579 14.01 -15.66 23.51
C MET A 579 13.83 -15.45 22.01
N LEU A 580 13.64 -16.55 21.30
CA LEU A 580 13.36 -16.51 19.87
C LEU A 580 11.89 -16.13 19.61
N LEU A 581 11.71 -15.20 18.69
CA LEU A 581 10.41 -14.78 18.20
C LEU A 581 10.24 -15.28 16.77
N GLU A 582 9.10 -15.92 16.50
CA GLU A 582 8.70 -16.26 15.14
C GLU A 582 7.70 -15.22 14.60
N PRO A 583 7.81 -14.87 13.31
CA PRO A 583 6.83 -14.00 12.69
C PRO A 583 5.50 -14.74 12.58
N MET A 584 4.43 -14.04 12.94
CA MET A 584 3.05 -14.51 12.90
C MET A 584 2.31 -13.92 11.70
N ALA A 585 1.29 -14.62 11.29
CA ALA A 585 0.35 -14.18 10.28
C ALA A 585 -1.07 -14.22 10.83
N ALA A 586 -1.83 -13.16 10.58
CA ALA A 586 -3.28 -13.15 10.76
C ALA A 586 -3.91 -13.71 9.50
N ALA A 587 -4.70 -14.76 9.64
CA ALA A 587 -5.42 -15.37 8.56
C ALA A 587 -6.92 -15.16 8.74
N ARG A 588 -7.57 -14.69 7.69
CA ARG A 588 -9.02 -14.62 7.58
C ARG A 588 -9.46 -15.60 6.52
N ILE A 589 -10.20 -16.59 6.95
CA ILE A 589 -10.54 -17.75 6.16
C ILE A 589 -12.04 -17.75 5.94
N THR A 590 -12.44 -17.83 4.68
CA THR A 590 -13.85 -17.97 4.30
C THR A 590 -14.07 -19.39 3.78
N VAL A 591 -14.96 -20.14 4.42
CA VAL A 591 -15.22 -21.54 4.05
C VAL A 591 -16.71 -21.87 4.17
N PRO A 592 -17.22 -22.85 3.42
CA PRO A 592 -18.53 -23.39 3.67
C PRO A 592 -18.65 -23.94 5.11
N GLU A 593 -19.79 -23.74 5.75
CA GLU A 593 -20.01 -24.16 7.14
C GLU A 593 -19.67 -25.64 7.38
N ALA A 594 -20.01 -26.52 6.44
CA ALA A 594 -19.72 -27.94 6.53
C ALA A 594 -18.21 -28.29 6.62
N GLN A 595 -17.31 -27.41 6.18
CA GLN A 595 -15.86 -27.65 6.21
C GLN A 595 -15.14 -26.93 7.36
N VAL A 596 -15.84 -26.17 8.19
CA VAL A 596 -15.24 -25.39 9.30
C VAL A 596 -14.40 -26.28 10.21
N GLY A 597 -14.91 -27.43 10.61
CA GLY A 597 -14.19 -28.34 11.50
C GLY A 597 -12.85 -28.81 10.92
N SER A 598 -12.81 -29.17 9.64
CA SER A 598 -11.59 -29.60 8.95
C SER A 598 -10.56 -28.44 8.86
N VAL A 599 -11.03 -27.22 8.61
CA VAL A 599 -10.16 -26.03 8.51
C VAL A 599 -9.63 -25.62 9.86
N VAL A 600 -10.46 -25.62 10.91
CA VAL A 600 -10.02 -25.34 12.28
C VAL A 600 -8.97 -26.37 12.73
N GLY A 601 -9.18 -27.64 12.43
CA GLY A 601 -8.21 -28.70 12.72
C GLY A 601 -6.89 -28.50 11.96
N ASP A 602 -6.94 -28.09 10.69
CA ASP A 602 -5.73 -27.78 9.91
C ASP A 602 -4.97 -26.56 10.48
N VAL A 603 -5.67 -25.49 10.86
CA VAL A 603 -5.06 -24.32 11.54
C VAL A 603 -4.36 -24.74 12.83
N GLN A 604 -5.01 -25.56 13.67
CA GLN A 604 -4.43 -26.04 14.93
C GLN A 604 -3.21 -26.94 14.70
N SER A 605 -3.26 -27.81 13.69
CA SER A 605 -2.13 -28.66 13.32
C SER A 605 -0.89 -27.87 12.91
N ARG A 606 -1.09 -26.64 12.43
CA ARG A 606 -0.05 -25.67 12.06
C ARG A 606 0.39 -24.76 13.21
N ARG A 607 0.09 -25.13 14.45
CA ARG A 607 0.35 -24.32 15.66
C ARG A 607 -0.40 -22.98 15.63
N GLY A 608 -1.45 -22.87 14.83
CA GLY A 608 -2.30 -21.70 14.75
C GLY A 608 -3.35 -21.68 15.86
N ARG A 609 -3.83 -20.48 16.16
CA ARG A 609 -4.89 -20.22 17.14
C ARG A 609 -6.06 -19.56 16.42
N VAL A 610 -7.24 -20.14 16.56
CA VAL A 610 -8.48 -19.52 16.09
C VAL A 610 -8.86 -18.39 17.06
N LEU A 611 -9.06 -17.19 16.54
CA LEU A 611 -9.42 -15.98 17.29
C LEU A 611 -10.93 -15.78 17.34
N SER A 612 -11.61 -15.96 16.21
CA SER A 612 -13.07 -15.88 16.12
C SER A 612 -13.59 -16.78 15.02
N LEU A 613 -14.84 -17.17 15.18
CA LEU A 613 -15.62 -17.95 14.22
C LEU A 613 -17.00 -17.31 14.11
N GLU A 614 -17.36 -16.84 12.93
CA GLU A 614 -18.67 -16.28 12.62
C GLU A 614 -19.31 -17.05 11.49
N THR A 615 -20.54 -17.54 11.68
CA THR A 615 -21.29 -18.20 10.62
C THR A 615 -22.33 -17.24 10.05
N LYS A 616 -22.33 -17.06 8.74
CA LYS A 616 -23.30 -16.24 8.00
C LYS A 616 -23.95 -17.09 6.91
N GLY A 617 -25.11 -17.65 7.23
CA GLY A 617 -25.81 -18.58 6.32
C GLY A 617 -24.99 -19.85 6.07
N ALA A 618 -24.72 -20.16 4.80
CA ALA A 618 -23.96 -21.35 4.40
C ALA A 618 -22.43 -21.17 4.44
N VAL A 619 -21.95 -19.99 4.85
CA VAL A 619 -20.51 -19.62 4.85
C VAL A 619 -20.07 -19.27 6.26
N ALA A 620 -18.89 -19.71 6.64
CA ALA A 620 -18.24 -19.35 7.89
C ALA A 620 -16.99 -18.52 7.63
N LEU A 621 -16.79 -17.50 8.47
CA LEU A 621 -15.61 -16.67 8.53
C LEU A 621 -14.80 -17.08 9.75
N VAL A 622 -13.58 -17.55 9.55
CA VAL A 622 -12.66 -17.95 10.63
C VAL A 622 -11.50 -16.97 10.65
N ALA A 623 -11.35 -16.24 11.76
CA ALA A 623 -10.14 -15.46 12.01
C ALA A 623 -9.18 -16.33 12.82
N ALA A 624 -7.95 -16.42 12.37
CA ALA A 624 -6.91 -17.21 13.02
C ALA A 624 -5.57 -16.49 12.97
N GLU A 625 -4.70 -16.84 13.92
CA GLU A 625 -3.31 -16.41 13.95
C GLU A 625 -2.44 -17.67 13.93
N LEU A 626 -1.43 -17.70 13.07
CA LEU A 626 -0.54 -18.86 12.92
C LEU A 626 0.87 -18.40 12.53
N PRO A 627 1.91 -19.24 12.79
CA PRO A 627 3.25 -18.94 12.35
C PRO A 627 3.30 -18.70 10.84
N LEU A 628 3.94 -17.62 10.41
CA LEU A 628 4.05 -17.24 9.01
C LEU A 628 4.64 -18.38 8.16
N ALA A 629 5.66 -19.09 8.67
CA ALA A 629 6.21 -20.28 8.03
C ALA A 629 5.18 -21.37 7.73
N SER A 630 4.13 -21.49 8.54
CA SER A 630 3.08 -22.49 8.37
C SER A 630 2.06 -22.11 7.31
N THR A 631 2.14 -20.90 6.76
CA THR A 631 1.21 -20.40 5.73
C THR A 631 1.66 -20.74 4.31
N PHE A 632 2.93 -21.14 4.13
CA PHE A 632 3.48 -21.49 2.82
C PHE A 632 2.77 -22.71 2.24
N GLY A 633 2.30 -22.60 0.99
CA GLY A 633 1.52 -23.63 0.33
C GLY A 633 0.14 -23.93 0.97
N TRP A 634 -0.20 -23.22 2.05
CA TRP A 634 -1.42 -23.47 2.81
C TRP A 634 -2.70 -23.16 2.04
N VAL A 635 -2.72 -22.12 1.23
CA VAL A 635 -3.90 -21.75 0.41
C VAL A 635 -4.28 -22.89 -0.54
N THR A 636 -3.29 -23.56 -1.12
CA THR A 636 -3.50 -24.75 -1.96
C THR A 636 -4.11 -25.90 -1.14
N ARG A 637 -3.60 -26.12 0.08
CA ARG A 637 -4.15 -27.11 1.00
C ARG A 637 -5.56 -26.77 1.43
N LEU A 638 -5.84 -25.50 1.74
CA LEU A 638 -7.18 -25.01 2.10
C LEU A 638 -8.18 -25.25 0.96
N ARG A 639 -7.80 -24.94 -0.28
CA ARG A 639 -8.61 -25.22 -1.46
C ARG A 639 -8.91 -26.71 -1.60
N SER A 640 -7.93 -27.58 -1.37
CA SER A 640 -8.14 -29.03 -1.37
C SER A 640 -9.11 -29.46 -0.28
N LEU A 641 -8.98 -28.96 0.96
CA LEU A 641 -9.87 -29.27 2.08
C LEU A 641 -11.31 -28.80 1.86
N THR A 642 -11.49 -27.73 1.08
CA THR A 642 -12.78 -27.09 0.85
C THR A 642 -13.34 -27.33 -0.54
N GLN A 643 -12.76 -28.25 -1.30
CA GLN A 643 -13.16 -28.58 -2.68
C GLN A 643 -13.17 -27.33 -3.60
N GLY A 644 -12.17 -26.47 -3.44
CA GLY A 644 -12.01 -25.22 -4.20
C GLY A 644 -12.86 -24.05 -3.72
N ARG A 645 -13.71 -24.23 -2.69
CA ARG A 645 -14.64 -23.20 -2.21
C ARG A 645 -14.10 -22.32 -1.08
N GLY A 646 -13.00 -22.73 -0.43
CA GLY A 646 -12.36 -21.95 0.63
C GLY A 646 -11.36 -20.94 0.08
N SER A 647 -11.32 -19.78 0.69
CA SER A 647 -10.31 -18.78 0.48
C SER A 647 -9.69 -18.36 1.80
N ALA A 648 -8.42 -18.00 1.78
CA ALA A 648 -7.75 -17.40 2.93
C ALA A 648 -7.02 -16.15 2.50
N HIS A 649 -7.12 -15.15 3.35
CA HIS A 649 -6.35 -13.93 3.27
C HIS A 649 -5.38 -13.95 4.45
N VAL A 650 -4.09 -13.83 4.17
CA VAL A 650 -3.02 -13.95 5.14
C VAL A 650 -2.22 -12.66 5.16
N GLU A 651 -2.10 -12.05 6.33
CA GLU A 651 -1.36 -10.81 6.55
C GLU A 651 -0.31 -11.01 7.65
N PRO A 652 0.88 -10.40 7.56
CA PRO A 652 1.82 -10.36 8.67
C PRO A 652 1.17 -9.74 9.92
N ALA A 653 1.30 -10.41 11.06
CA ALA A 653 0.67 -10.00 12.33
C ALA A 653 1.68 -9.71 13.45
N GLY A 654 2.94 -9.41 13.10
CA GLY A 654 3.99 -9.17 14.07
C GLY A 654 4.73 -10.44 14.48
N TYR A 655 5.15 -10.53 15.72
CA TYR A 655 5.99 -11.62 16.24
C TYR A 655 5.40 -12.21 17.51
N ALA A 656 5.48 -13.53 17.62
CA ALA A 656 5.13 -14.24 18.85
C ALA A 656 6.31 -15.04 19.40
N SER A 657 6.27 -15.27 20.70
CA SER A 657 7.25 -16.11 21.36
C SER A 657 7.09 -17.56 20.95
N THR A 658 8.19 -18.19 20.54
CA THR A 658 8.21 -19.64 20.31
C THR A 658 8.20 -20.44 21.62
N GLY A 659 8.33 -19.80 22.77
CA GLY A 659 8.63 -20.45 24.05
C GLY A 659 10.04 -21.06 24.12
N ARG A 660 10.85 -20.95 23.07
CA ARG A 660 12.19 -21.49 23.01
C ARG A 660 13.19 -20.44 23.52
N ARG A 661 13.77 -20.74 24.67
CA ARG A 661 14.95 -20.03 25.19
C ARG A 661 16.16 -20.33 24.31
N LEU A 662 16.84 -19.29 23.83
CA LEU A 662 18.12 -19.46 23.17
C LEU A 662 19.20 -19.57 24.26
N ALA A 663 19.91 -20.70 24.29
CA ALA A 663 20.94 -20.99 25.27
C ALA A 663 22.23 -20.19 25.02
#